data_53a7d7f7f6ac8a606c7a20523f1b9e4b
#
_entry.id   53a7d7f7f6ac8a606c7a20523f1b9e4b
#
_cell.length_a   1.000
_cell.length_b   1.000
_cell.length_c   1.000
_cell.angle_alpha   90.00
_cell.angle_beta   90.00
_cell.angle_gamma   90.00
#
_symmetry.space_group_name_H-M   'P 1'
#
loop_
_entity.id
_entity.type
_entity.pdbx_description
1 polymer ?
#
loop_
_entity_poly.entity_id
_entity_poly.type
_entity_poly.pdbx_seq_one_letter_code
_entity_poly.pdbx_strand_id
1 'polypeptide(L)'
;MLPLIRNFSAVFALILTLCFSVKANAKLNYEVHSLNQYHFTTPPGLESKVEFWKKIYSEYSTKHVVIHDIRNLDIVYEVVFLGEKRLSRRSRERKLAKTKKKYRNILRKLAKVKNTANLSNEEKRVYKLVGKNFYKASKRIRSQLGQKDRFKEGIERSGLYKEEISRIFNEFGLPPQLSILPHVESSFQIGAYSSAGAAGIWQFTRGTGRLFMRVGYDVDERRDPILATYAAAKLLKKNFKSVASWPLAITAYNHGLQGMKRAKKRVGNDIVKVIDKYKSRTFGFASQNFYAEFLAALHVVENQNKYFSNINIKKPISKASFILPDYIHIRTAMNHFGMSRDEIANANPSLRRPVLNGEKRIPKGFIFQAPTHKIENLVARYQEIPSNVKHRRQLRSKWYTVRRGDTLSGIALRFGTRVSSLKNSNNIGRRNNIYIGQVLQLPTKRSSRQQPNYQLAKLNTKKVSRGLVSYRVRRHDNLSKIAKRFDTNVGHLTRINRMRNPNSIHPGQRIKVPGGDIIAEPIKTASKDINTPNFKLSVKRATNKSKPSKPSKRIKVDRSASTGIVQVASNSKNKLNRNRPAFKPVSFNPDSNSDTLIGTITVDFDETLSHYAEWSLQSVKELRRMNRLGKRGGISANETIRVKFSKTRPNKFEEKRQEYHKAIQEDFFNNFEISKLAIRSVEKGETLWEICNEIYTIPLWLLSSYNTDKNIRSLSVGEPIVVPVITPKDKNA
;
A
#
# COMPACT_ATOMS: atom_id res chain seq x y z
N MET A 1 24.15 -8.49 71.80
CA MET A 1 23.83 -7.14 71.23
C MET A 1 24.02 -7.02 69.71
N LEU A 2 23.58 -7.99 68.96
CA LEU A 2 23.83 -7.97 67.47
C LEU A 2 22.69 -8.46 66.55
N PRO A 3 21.38 -8.43 66.94
CA PRO A 3 20.32 -8.59 65.95
C PRO A 3 19.48 -7.32 65.69
N LEU A 4 19.64 -6.20 66.39
CA LEU A 4 18.79 -5.02 66.26
C LEU A 4 19.21 -4.05 65.13
N ILE A 5 20.45 -4.09 64.64
CA ILE A 5 20.97 -3.15 63.62
C ILE A 5 20.58 -3.59 62.19
N ARG A 6 20.27 -4.87 61.97
CA ARG A 6 19.94 -5.40 60.64
C ARG A 6 18.50 -5.02 60.13
N ASN A 7 17.58 -4.79 61.09
CA ASN A 7 16.18 -4.43 60.75
C ASN A 7 15.99 -2.94 60.50
N PHE A 8 16.86 -2.06 60.98
CA PHE A 8 16.78 -0.61 60.70
C PHE A 8 17.19 -0.27 59.28
N SER A 9 18.17 -0.96 58.72
CA SER A 9 18.61 -0.74 57.34
C SER A 9 17.57 -1.18 56.30
N ALA A 10 16.81 -2.26 56.54
CA ALA A 10 15.76 -2.74 55.67
C ALA A 10 14.53 -1.83 55.69
N VAL A 11 14.13 -1.31 56.84
CA VAL A 11 13.01 -0.37 56.97
C VAL A 11 13.36 0.99 56.35
N PHE A 12 14.61 1.46 56.48
CA PHE A 12 15.05 2.71 55.86
C PHE A 12 15.16 2.61 54.34
N ALA A 13 15.60 1.45 53.80
CA ALA A 13 15.59 1.17 52.37
C ALA A 13 14.17 1.07 51.80
N LEU A 14 13.22 0.48 52.57
CA LEU A 14 11.81 0.38 52.16
C LEU A 14 11.13 1.76 52.19
N ILE A 15 11.41 2.61 53.16
CA ILE A 15 10.90 3.99 53.24
C ILE A 15 11.48 4.86 52.11
N LEU A 16 12.79 4.73 51.81
CA LEU A 16 13.39 5.44 50.66
C LEU A 16 12.79 5.00 49.32
N THR A 17 12.56 3.70 49.10
CA THR A 17 11.91 3.20 47.89
C THR A 17 10.46 3.65 47.80
N LEU A 18 9.71 3.68 48.89
CA LEU A 18 8.35 4.22 48.92
C LEU A 18 8.33 5.74 48.66
N CYS A 19 9.24 6.52 49.28
CA CYS A 19 9.34 7.97 49.03
C CYS A 19 9.75 8.29 47.57
N PHE A 20 10.63 7.50 46.96
CA PHE A 20 10.97 7.65 45.54
C PHE A 20 9.80 7.28 44.59
N SER A 21 9.06 6.22 44.94
CA SER A 21 7.88 5.84 44.16
C SER A 21 6.73 6.84 44.31
N VAL A 22 6.51 7.39 45.51
CA VAL A 22 5.49 8.44 45.72
C VAL A 22 5.89 9.76 45.06
N LYS A 23 7.15 10.20 45.11
CA LYS A 23 7.63 11.39 44.35
C LYS A 23 7.61 11.17 42.85
N ALA A 24 7.95 9.97 42.35
CA ALA A 24 7.87 9.65 40.95
C ALA A 24 6.41 9.62 40.46
N ASN A 25 5.50 9.03 41.25
CA ASN A 25 4.07 9.02 40.92
C ASN A 25 3.43 10.41 41.07
N ALA A 26 3.80 11.22 42.09
CA ALA A 26 3.33 12.59 42.22
C ALA A 26 3.81 13.48 41.05
N LYS A 27 5.07 13.35 40.63
CA LYS A 27 5.61 14.05 39.46
C LYS A 27 4.96 13.58 38.16
N LEU A 28 4.71 12.29 38.04
CA LEU A 28 4.00 11.71 36.91
C LEU A 28 2.54 12.20 36.83
N ASN A 29 1.85 12.22 38.00
CA ASN A 29 0.47 12.71 38.08
C ASN A 29 0.38 14.22 37.82
N TYR A 30 1.34 15.03 38.26
CA TYR A 30 1.39 16.45 37.96
C TYR A 30 1.64 16.72 36.47
N GLU A 31 2.59 16.00 35.85
CA GLU A 31 2.80 16.09 34.38
C GLU A 31 1.56 15.62 33.58
N VAL A 32 0.84 14.62 34.10
CA VAL A 32 -0.40 14.09 33.48
C VAL A 32 -1.52 15.12 33.55
N HIS A 33 -1.75 15.74 34.72
CA HIS A 33 -2.78 16.75 34.91
C HIS A 33 -2.55 17.99 34.02
N SER A 34 -1.32 18.47 33.93
CA SER A 34 -1.01 19.67 33.11
C SER A 34 -1.22 19.47 31.61
N LEU A 35 -1.05 18.25 31.09
CA LEU A 35 -1.25 17.94 29.68
C LEU A 35 -2.72 17.79 29.30
N ASN A 36 -3.57 17.31 30.22
CA ASN A 36 -5.01 17.10 29.99
C ASN A 36 -5.83 18.40 29.93
N GLN A 37 -5.33 19.49 30.49
CA GLN A 37 -6.05 20.76 30.59
C GLN A 37 -5.83 21.71 29.40
N TYR A 38 -5.17 21.26 28.32
CA TYR A 38 -4.91 22.12 27.18
C TYR A 38 -6.18 22.37 26.36
N HIS A 39 -6.55 23.64 26.21
CA HIS A 39 -7.67 24.08 25.38
C HIS A 39 -7.18 24.45 23.98
N PHE A 40 -7.75 23.79 22.97
CA PHE A 40 -7.43 24.05 21.57
C PHE A 40 -8.29 25.20 21.02
N THR A 41 -7.77 26.42 21.13
CA THR A 41 -8.38 27.59 20.50
C THR A 41 -7.77 27.87 19.14
N THR A 42 -8.51 28.56 18.26
CA THR A 42 -7.98 28.99 16.97
C THR A 42 -7.01 30.15 17.17
N PRO A 43 -5.71 29.99 16.85
CA PRO A 43 -4.77 31.11 16.97
C PRO A 43 -5.12 32.23 15.99
N PRO A 44 -4.90 33.51 16.39
CA PRO A 44 -5.08 34.65 15.49
C PRO A 44 -4.24 34.47 14.20
N GLY A 45 -4.93 34.59 13.04
CA GLY A 45 -4.37 34.39 11.71
C GLY A 45 -4.56 32.98 11.12
N LEU A 46 -5.26 32.06 11.84
CA LEU A 46 -5.68 30.78 11.26
C LEU A 46 -7.19 30.68 11.03
N GLU A 47 -7.95 31.70 11.36
CA GLU A 47 -9.44 31.73 11.29
C GLU A 47 -9.92 31.34 9.88
N SER A 48 -9.42 32.02 8.87
CA SER A 48 -9.72 31.71 7.46
C SER A 48 -9.48 30.25 7.09
N LYS A 49 -8.38 29.68 7.55
CA LYS A 49 -8.04 28.29 7.25
C LYS A 49 -8.98 27.33 7.97
N VAL A 50 -9.28 27.60 9.24
CA VAL A 50 -10.20 26.80 10.04
C VAL A 50 -11.61 26.86 9.44
N GLU A 51 -12.09 28.06 9.07
CA GLU A 51 -13.43 28.24 8.47
C GLU A 51 -13.54 27.53 7.11
N PHE A 52 -12.50 27.60 6.26
CA PHE A 52 -12.46 26.83 5.02
C PHE A 52 -12.62 25.33 5.26
N TRP A 53 -11.85 24.76 6.20
CA TRP A 53 -11.91 23.33 6.48
C TRP A 53 -13.20 22.91 7.19
N LYS A 54 -13.81 23.78 8.00
CA LYS A 54 -15.17 23.56 8.54
C LYS A 54 -16.17 23.38 7.41
N LYS A 55 -16.17 24.25 6.39
CA LYS A 55 -17.04 24.12 5.20
C LYS A 55 -16.76 22.82 4.42
N ILE A 56 -15.49 22.42 4.29
CA ILE A 56 -15.13 21.16 3.64
C ILE A 56 -15.73 19.96 4.39
N TYR A 57 -15.77 19.97 5.72
CA TYR A 57 -16.27 18.88 6.56
C TYR A 57 -17.78 18.91 6.79
N SER A 58 -18.42 20.08 6.75
CA SER A 58 -19.81 20.23 7.15
C SER A 58 -20.78 20.70 6.04
N GLU A 59 -20.26 21.34 4.98
CA GLU A 59 -21.10 21.94 3.93
C GLU A 59 -20.96 21.20 2.59
N TYR A 60 -19.73 20.96 2.13
CA TYR A 60 -19.46 20.40 0.81
C TYR A 60 -19.29 18.89 0.84
N SER A 61 -20.20 18.15 0.17
CA SER A 61 -20.12 16.68 0.04
C SER A 61 -19.09 16.26 -1.02
N THR A 62 -18.86 14.95 -1.17
CA THR A 62 -18.00 14.40 -2.23
C THR A 62 -18.50 14.65 -3.66
N LYS A 63 -19.69 15.24 -3.81
CA LYS A 63 -20.24 15.75 -5.08
C LYS A 63 -19.78 17.16 -5.43
N HIS A 64 -19.08 17.85 -4.51
CA HIS A 64 -18.61 19.23 -4.66
C HIS A 64 -17.09 19.30 -4.67
N VAL A 65 -16.54 20.20 -5.47
CA VAL A 65 -15.11 20.51 -5.50
C VAL A 65 -14.93 22.03 -5.41
N VAL A 66 -14.25 22.48 -4.38
CA VAL A 66 -13.93 23.88 -4.17
C VAL A 66 -12.68 24.25 -4.94
N ILE A 67 -12.76 25.24 -5.83
CA ILE A 67 -11.62 25.82 -6.56
C ILE A 67 -11.19 27.07 -5.79
N HIS A 68 -9.96 27.06 -5.26
CA HIS A 68 -9.48 28.06 -4.33
C HIS A 68 -8.01 28.44 -4.55
N ASP A 69 -7.54 29.53 -3.91
CA ASP A 69 -6.11 29.85 -3.83
C ASP A 69 -5.41 28.97 -2.77
N ILE A 70 -4.22 28.48 -3.09
CA ILE A 70 -3.48 27.56 -2.20
C ILE A 70 -2.96 28.24 -0.92
N ARG A 71 -2.78 29.56 -0.92
CA ARG A 71 -2.24 30.33 0.22
C ARG A 71 -3.32 31.00 1.04
N ASN A 72 -4.25 31.69 0.35
CA ASN A 72 -5.36 32.37 1.00
C ASN A 72 -6.65 31.56 0.76
N LEU A 73 -7.11 30.84 1.77
CA LEU A 73 -8.27 29.96 1.67
C LEU A 73 -9.60 30.71 1.65
N ASP A 74 -9.65 32.01 1.98
CA ASP A 74 -10.83 32.85 1.77
C ASP A 74 -11.12 33.08 0.29
N ILE A 75 -10.09 32.97 -0.55
CA ILE A 75 -10.22 33.13 -2.00
C ILE A 75 -10.76 31.84 -2.59
N VAL A 76 -12.09 31.69 -2.58
CA VAL A 76 -12.80 30.60 -3.25
C VAL A 76 -13.33 31.13 -4.58
N TYR A 77 -12.78 30.63 -5.68
CA TYR A 77 -13.17 31.04 -7.03
C TYR A 77 -14.52 30.46 -7.45
N GLU A 78 -14.75 29.17 -7.19
CA GLU A 78 -15.98 28.49 -7.58
C GLU A 78 -16.11 27.18 -6.78
N VAL A 79 -17.36 26.83 -6.43
CA VAL A 79 -17.72 25.49 -5.94
C VAL A 79 -18.35 24.73 -7.09
N VAL A 80 -17.63 23.73 -7.60
CA VAL A 80 -18.03 22.94 -8.78
C VAL A 80 -18.86 21.75 -8.32
N PHE A 81 -20.14 21.72 -8.67
CA PHE A 81 -20.99 20.55 -8.50
C PHE A 81 -20.67 19.50 -9.57
N LEU A 82 -20.36 18.28 -9.17
CA LEU A 82 -19.96 17.19 -10.06
C LEU A 82 -21.15 16.44 -10.69
N GLY A 83 -22.37 16.66 -10.17
CA GLY A 83 -23.59 15.97 -10.56
C GLY A 83 -23.97 14.85 -9.58
N GLU A 84 -25.24 14.40 -9.67
CA GLU A 84 -25.77 13.32 -8.82
C GLU A 84 -25.14 11.96 -9.16
N LYS A 85 -25.01 11.66 -10.45
CA LYS A 85 -24.36 10.44 -10.92
C LYS A 85 -22.84 10.58 -10.82
N ARG A 86 -22.18 9.55 -10.34
CA ARG A 86 -20.73 9.49 -10.21
C ARG A 86 -20.05 9.65 -11.57
N LEU A 87 -19.36 10.76 -11.77
CA LEU A 87 -18.57 10.98 -12.98
C LEU A 87 -17.38 10.02 -13.05
N SER A 88 -17.04 9.58 -14.27
CA SER A 88 -15.76 8.92 -14.48
C SER A 88 -14.62 9.86 -14.07
N ARG A 89 -13.50 9.29 -13.60
CA ARG A 89 -12.32 10.08 -13.25
C ARG A 89 -11.91 11.05 -14.37
N ARG A 90 -11.88 10.57 -15.61
CA ARG A 90 -11.51 11.38 -16.77
C ARG A 90 -12.46 12.57 -16.99
N SER A 91 -13.77 12.35 -16.85
CA SER A 91 -14.78 13.41 -16.98
C SER A 91 -14.63 14.45 -15.85
N ARG A 92 -14.42 14.00 -14.61
CA ARG A 92 -14.16 14.86 -13.46
C ARG A 92 -12.90 15.70 -13.66
N GLU A 93 -11.77 15.07 -14.00
CA GLU A 93 -10.51 15.77 -14.25
C GLU A 93 -10.64 16.80 -15.36
N ARG A 94 -11.34 16.47 -16.46
CA ARG A 94 -11.60 17.39 -17.57
C ARG A 94 -12.44 18.60 -17.14
N LYS A 95 -13.52 18.38 -16.36
CA LYS A 95 -14.37 19.45 -15.80
C LYS A 95 -13.54 20.39 -14.92
N LEU A 96 -12.76 19.86 -13.97
CA LEU A 96 -11.91 20.64 -13.08
C LEU A 96 -10.78 21.37 -13.81
N ALA A 97 -10.18 20.76 -14.82
CA ALA A 97 -9.16 21.40 -15.64
C ALA A 97 -9.72 22.59 -16.42
N LYS A 98 -10.94 22.47 -16.98
CA LYS A 98 -11.68 23.57 -17.65
C LYS A 98 -11.93 24.73 -16.68
N THR A 99 -12.45 24.45 -15.49
CA THR A 99 -12.71 25.47 -14.47
C THR A 99 -11.43 26.16 -14.01
N LYS A 100 -10.38 25.41 -13.70
CA LYS A 100 -9.08 25.99 -13.31
C LYS A 100 -8.47 26.84 -14.45
N LYS A 101 -8.64 26.44 -15.71
CA LYS A 101 -8.19 27.24 -16.88
C LYS A 101 -8.97 28.55 -16.99
N LYS A 102 -10.31 28.54 -16.80
CA LYS A 102 -11.17 29.73 -16.75
C LYS A 102 -10.59 30.77 -15.77
N TYR A 103 -10.43 30.40 -14.51
CA TYR A 103 -9.92 31.34 -13.48
C TYR A 103 -8.47 31.74 -13.69
N ARG A 104 -7.64 30.86 -14.22
CA ARG A 104 -6.26 31.25 -14.60
C ARG A 104 -6.24 32.33 -15.67
N ASN A 105 -7.10 32.22 -16.68
CA ASN A 105 -7.19 33.19 -17.75
C ASN A 105 -7.74 34.53 -17.24
N ILE A 106 -8.80 34.51 -16.42
CA ILE A 106 -9.34 35.72 -15.75
C ILE A 106 -8.23 36.44 -14.97
N LEU A 107 -7.52 35.72 -14.09
CA LEU A 107 -6.45 36.30 -13.27
C LEU A 107 -5.29 36.85 -14.11
N ARG A 108 -4.95 36.21 -15.24
CA ARG A 108 -3.93 36.69 -16.15
C ARG A 108 -4.38 37.94 -16.90
N LYS A 109 -5.67 38.04 -17.27
CA LYS A 109 -6.28 39.24 -17.86
C LYS A 109 -6.23 40.38 -16.81
N LEU A 110 -6.73 40.15 -15.61
CA LEU A 110 -6.74 41.12 -14.52
C LEU A 110 -5.36 41.65 -14.16
N ALA A 111 -4.32 40.84 -14.31
CA ALA A 111 -2.91 41.26 -14.08
C ALA A 111 -2.42 42.32 -15.08
N LYS A 112 -3.13 42.51 -16.21
CA LYS A 112 -2.78 43.45 -17.28
C LYS A 112 -3.75 44.64 -17.36
N VAL A 113 -4.87 44.60 -16.61
CA VAL A 113 -5.94 45.60 -16.68
C VAL A 113 -5.52 46.87 -15.94
N LYS A 114 -5.64 48.01 -16.63
CA LYS A 114 -5.43 49.36 -16.06
C LYS A 114 -6.76 50.01 -15.66
N ASN A 115 -7.89 49.70 -16.37
CA ASN A 115 -9.21 50.24 -16.09
C ASN A 115 -10.20 49.08 -15.94
N THR A 116 -11.02 49.11 -14.87
CA THR A 116 -11.99 48.08 -14.50
C THR A 116 -13.36 48.21 -15.13
N ALA A 117 -13.63 49.31 -15.89
CA ALA A 117 -14.93 49.59 -16.49
C ALA A 117 -15.40 48.46 -17.44
N ASN A 118 -14.49 47.93 -18.27
CA ASN A 118 -14.81 46.92 -19.28
C ASN A 118 -14.67 45.47 -18.78
N LEU A 119 -14.72 45.25 -17.48
CA LEU A 119 -14.69 43.89 -16.90
C LEU A 119 -16.08 43.28 -16.87
N SER A 120 -16.19 42.00 -17.24
CA SER A 120 -17.44 41.25 -17.02
C SER A 120 -17.75 41.11 -15.53
N ASN A 121 -19.00 40.79 -15.20
CA ASN A 121 -19.44 40.61 -13.80
C ASN A 121 -18.56 39.59 -13.06
N GLU A 122 -18.19 38.47 -13.70
CA GLU A 122 -17.31 37.46 -13.13
C GLU A 122 -15.88 37.98 -12.90
N GLU A 123 -15.36 38.77 -13.83
CA GLU A 123 -14.07 39.41 -13.69
C GLU A 123 -14.03 40.44 -12.57
N LYS A 124 -15.10 41.26 -12.46
CA LYS A 124 -15.29 42.21 -11.33
C LYS A 124 -15.36 41.48 -10.00
N ARG A 125 -16.09 40.37 -9.92
CA ARG A 125 -16.13 39.48 -8.74
C ARG A 125 -14.75 38.97 -8.34
N VAL A 126 -13.99 38.40 -9.30
CA VAL A 126 -12.63 37.86 -9.06
C VAL A 126 -11.66 39.02 -8.71
N TYR A 127 -11.84 40.20 -9.30
CA TYR A 127 -11.04 41.37 -8.98
C TYR A 127 -11.22 41.80 -7.50
N LYS A 128 -12.48 41.91 -7.02
CA LYS A 128 -12.77 42.19 -5.60
C LYS A 128 -12.24 41.10 -4.68
N LEU A 129 -12.46 39.84 -5.03
CA LEU A 129 -12.06 38.67 -4.24
C LEU A 129 -10.54 38.59 -4.02
N VAL A 130 -9.74 38.88 -5.03
CA VAL A 130 -8.26 38.72 -4.98
C VAL A 130 -7.53 39.99 -4.61
N GLY A 131 -8.08 41.17 -4.96
CA GLY A 131 -7.61 42.53 -4.65
C GLY A 131 -6.31 42.89 -5.38
N LYS A 132 -5.25 42.11 -5.23
CA LYS A 132 -3.91 42.41 -5.80
C LYS A 132 -3.13 41.15 -6.17
N ASN A 133 -2.01 41.31 -6.88
CA ASN A 133 -1.10 40.20 -7.24
C ASN A 133 -1.77 39.09 -8.09
N PHE A 134 -2.67 39.45 -9.01
CA PHE A 134 -3.44 38.53 -9.85
C PHE A 134 -2.57 37.51 -10.60
N TYR A 135 -1.42 37.91 -11.15
CA TYR A 135 -0.49 37.01 -11.83
C TYR A 135 0.05 35.92 -10.89
N LYS A 136 0.40 36.28 -9.65
CA LYS A 136 0.82 35.29 -8.65
C LYS A 136 -0.34 34.37 -8.26
N ALA A 137 -1.56 34.91 -8.12
CA ALA A 137 -2.77 34.13 -7.84
C ALA A 137 -3.08 33.12 -8.97
N SER A 138 -2.84 33.49 -10.25
CA SER A 138 -3.07 32.59 -11.38
C SER A 138 -2.24 31.29 -11.35
N LYS A 139 -1.13 31.28 -10.61
CA LYS A 139 -0.26 30.11 -10.41
C LYS A 139 -0.62 29.29 -9.16
N ARG A 140 -1.57 29.77 -8.35
CA ARG A 140 -1.91 29.19 -7.03
C ARG A 140 -3.27 28.54 -6.97
N ILE A 141 -3.92 28.30 -8.11
CA ILE A 141 -5.26 27.69 -8.17
C ILE A 141 -5.20 26.20 -7.85
N ARG A 142 -5.88 25.78 -6.78
CA ARG A 142 -6.03 24.41 -6.32
C ARG A 142 -7.49 23.98 -6.35
N SER A 143 -7.73 22.68 -6.27
CA SER A 143 -9.06 22.08 -6.11
C SER A 143 -9.08 21.20 -4.86
N GLN A 144 -10.07 21.38 -3.99
CA GLN A 144 -10.31 20.60 -2.79
C GLN A 144 -11.66 19.90 -2.89
N LEU A 145 -11.69 18.58 -2.74
CA LEU A 145 -12.93 17.80 -2.70
C LEU A 145 -13.64 18.01 -1.38
N GLY A 146 -14.94 18.24 -1.39
CA GLY A 146 -15.76 18.26 -0.19
C GLY A 146 -15.80 16.89 0.49
N GLN A 147 -16.08 16.88 1.80
CA GLN A 147 -16.03 15.67 2.62
C GLN A 147 -17.21 15.52 3.59
N LYS A 148 -18.25 16.34 3.49
CA LYS A 148 -19.40 16.34 4.41
C LYS A 148 -19.97 14.93 4.66
N ASP A 149 -20.26 14.20 3.59
CA ASP A 149 -20.80 12.85 3.64
C ASP A 149 -19.85 11.87 4.36
N ARG A 150 -18.56 11.88 3.99
CA ARG A 150 -17.53 11.03 4.63
C ARG A 150 -17.29 11.41 6.09
N PHE A 151 -17.34 12.70 6.39
CA PHE A 151 -17.12 13.20 7.75
C PHE A 151 -18.27 12.77 8.68
N LYS A 152 -19.54 12.89 8.21
CA LYS A 152 -20.71 12.34 8.92
C LYS A 152 -20.56 10.86 9.21
N GLU A 153 -20.24 10.05 8.18
CA GLU A 153 -19.96 8.62 8.35
C GLU A 153 -18.80 8.37 9.34
N GLY A 154 -17.81 9.27 9.37
CA GLY A 154 -16.69 9.23 10.32
C GLY A 154 -17.16 9.42 11.75
N ILE A 155 -18.06 10.39 12.01
CA ILE A 155 -18.69 10.60 13.30
C ILE A 155 -19.46 9.35 13.75
N GLU A 156 -20.26 8.79 12.86
CA GLU A 156 -21.02 7.56 13.15
C GLU A 156 -20.09 6.38 13.51
N ARG A 157 -18.98 6.19 12.74
CA ARG A 157 -17.98 5.13 13.00
C ARG A 157 -17.18 5.37 14.28
N SER A 158 -16.96 6.62 14.66
CA SER A 158 -16.16 6.96 15.84
C SER A 158 -16.72 6.37 17.14
N GLY A 159 -18.06 6.23 17.22
CA GLY A 159 -18.72 5.63 18.38
C GLY A 159 -18.24 4.21 18.71
N LEU A 160 -17.72 3.45 17.72
CA LEU A 160 -17.15 2.12 17.95
C LEU A 160 -15.89 2.15 18.82
N TYR A 161 -15.19 3.29 18.92
CA TYR A 161 -13.84 3.36 19.47
C TYR A 161 -13.63 4.52 20.44
N LYS A 162 -14.56 5.47 20.51
CA LYS A 162 -14.41 6.75 21.25
C LYS A 162 -14.03 6.52 22.72
N GLU A 163 -14.75 5.63 23.40
CA GLU A 163 -14.52 5.33 24.81
C GLU A 163 -13.11 4.76 25.05
N GLU A 164 -12.72 3.78 24.26
CA GLU A 164 -11.43 3.13 24.40
C GLU A 164 -10.25 4.06 24.00
N ILE A 165 -10.43 4.87 22.96
CA ILE A 165 -9.45 5.92 22.59
C ILE A 165 -9.30 6.93 23.72
N SER A 166 -10.40 7.38 24.32
CA SER A 166 -10.38 8.31 25.45
C SER A 166 -9.68 7.71 26.66
N ARG A 167 -9.98 6.45 27.00
CA ARG A 167 -9.32 5.72 28.10
C ARG A 167 -7.81 5.66 27.88
N ILE A 168 -7.36 5.26 26.67
CA ILE A 168 -5.93 5.19 26.33
C ILE A 168 -5.28 6.56 26.41
N PHE A 169 -5.93 7.61 25.89
CA PHE A 169 -5.34 8.96 25.95
C PHE A 169 -5.21 9.48 27.36
N ASN A 170 -6.20 9.23 28.21
CA ASN A 170 -6.12 9.55 29.64
C ASN A 170 -5.00 8.80 30.33
N GLU A 171 -4.80 7.50 30.05
CA GLU A 171 -3.68 6.68 30.56
C GLU A 171 -2.31 7.30 30.17
N PHE A 172 -2.20 7.90 28.99
CA PHE A 172 -0.97 8.58 28.56
C PHE A 172 -0.88 10.05 29.03
N GLY A 173 -1.91 10.57 29.69
CA GLY A 173 -2.00 11.97 30.10
C GLY A 173 -2.06 12.93 28.91
N LEU A 174 -2.80 12.56 27.87
CA LEU A 174 -2.95 13.36 26.65
C LEU A 174 -4.30 14.09 26.65
N PRO A 175 -4.39 15.31 26.06
CA PRO A 175 -5.66 15.99 25.86
C PRO A 175 -6.65 15.10 25.10
N PRO A 176 -7.90 14.92 25.62
CA PRO A 176 -8.89 14.04 25.01
C PRO A 176 -9.30 14.50 23.60
N GLN A 177 -9.18 15.80 23.29
CA GLN A 177 -9.47 16.37 21.98
C GLN A 177 -8.58 15.79 20.86
N LEU A 178 -7.40 15.27 21.19
CA LEU A 178 -6.55 14.62 20.19
C LEU A 178 -7.18 13.34 19.60
N SER A 179 -8.23 12.79 20.26
CA SER A 179 -9.04 11.68 19.71
C SER A 179 -9.76 12.03 18.41
N ILE A 180 -9.80 13.30 18.03
CA ILE A 180 -10.38 13.81 16.77
C ILE A 180 -9.50 13.54 15.55
N LEU A 181 -8.19 13.34 15.73
CA LEU A 181 -7.26 13.15 14.60
C LEU A 181 -7.66 12.06 13.60
N PRO A 182 -8.25 10.91 13.97
CA PRO A 182 -8.74 9.93 13.01
C PRO A 182 -9.84 10.45 12.06
N HIS A 183 -10.59 11.50 12.42
CA HIS A 183 -11.52 12.15 11.48
C HIS A 183 -10.77 12.80 10.32
N VAL A 184 -9.66 13.50 10.63
CA VAL A 184 -8.81 14.15 9.62
C VAL A 184 -8.08 13.10 8.77
N GLU A 185 -7.51 12.08 9.40
CA GLU A 185 -6.65 11.08 8.76
C GLU A 185 -7.42 10.10 7.86
N SER A 186 -8.60 9.63 8.31
CA SER A 186 -9.31 8.56 7.59
C SER A 186 -10.82 8.60 7.71
N SER A 187 -11.39 9.58 8.41
CA SER A 187 -12.80 9.55 8.86
C SER A 187 -13.15 8.22 9.57
N PHE A 188 -12.29 7.73 10.45
CA PHE A 188 -12.42 6.45 11.18
C PHE A 188 -12.57 5.21 10.28
N GLN A 189 -12.06 5.22 9.07
CA GLN A 189 -12.16 4.08 8.16
C GLN A 189 -11.03 3.08 8.42
N ILE A 190 -11.33 1.91 9.04
CA ILE A 190 -10.34 0.86 9.39
C ILE A 190 -9.55 0.39 8.17
N GLY A 191 -10.25 0.23 7.04
CA GLY A 191 -9.66 -0.23 5.79
C GLY A 191 -8.99 0.87 4.97
N ALA A 192 -8.81 2.09 5.53
CA ALA A 192 -8.16 3.18 4.81
C ALA A 192 -6.71 2.85 4.50
N TYR A 193 -6.31 3.11 3.24
CA TYR A 193 -4.95 2.92 2.77
C TYR A 193 -4.59 4.00 1.75
N SER A 194 -3.53 4.76 2.02
CA SER A 194 -3.07 5.83 1.13
C SER A 194 -2.11 5.31 0.05
N SER A 195 -1.96 6.05 -1.04
CA SER A 195 -0.97 5.74 -2.08
C SER A 195 0.49 5.78 -1.56
N ALA A 196 0.74 6.53 -0.48
CA ALA A 196 2.02 6.57 0.23
C ALA A 196 2.18 5.40 1.23
N GLY A 197 1.23 4.47 1.31
CA GLY A 197 1.31 3.28 2.16
C GLY A 197 0.93 3.51 3.62
N ALA A 198 0.27 4.61 3.97
CA ALA A 198 -0.32 4.81 5.29
C ALA A 198 -1.59 3.96 5.45
N ALA A 199 -1.86 3.42 6.64
CA ALA A 199 -2.95 2.46 6.85
C ALA A 199 -3.68 2.66 8.19
N GLY A 200 -4.95 2.25 8.23
CA GLY A 200 -5.81 2.25 9.40
C GLY A 200 -6.37 3.60 9.75
N ILE A 201 -7.11 3.68 10.87
CA ILE A 201 -7.78 4.92 11.27
C ILE A 201 -6.79 6.06 11.56
N TRP A 202 -5.58 5.74 12.02
CA TRP A 202 -4.51 6.66 12.37
C TRP A 202 -3.51 6.94 11.24
N GLN A 203 -3.69 6.36 10.06
CA GLN A 203 -2.85 6.54 8.87
C GLN A 203 -1.34 6.47 9.13
N PHE A 204 -0.90 5.52 9.96
CA PHE A 204 0.53 5.27 10.13
C PHE A 204 1.17 4.80 8.83
N THR A 205 2.27 5.42 8.43
CA THR A 205 3.15 4.85 7.41
C THR A 205 3.83 3.59 7.96
N ARG A 206 4.32 2.68 7.09
CA ARG A 206 5.03 1.48 7.54
C ARG A 206 6.24 1.83 8.42
N GLY A 207 7.02 2.83 8.01
CA GLY A 207 8.23 3.23 8.74
C GLY A 207 7.91 3.74 10.15
N THR A 208 6.93 4.64 10.28
CA THR A 208 6.53 5.18 11.58
C THR A 208 5.83 4.11 12.43
N GLY A 209 4.96 3.29 11.82
CA GLY A 209 4.24 2.22 12.53
C GLY A 209 5.17 1.22 13.19
N ARG A 210 6.22 0.79 12.51
CA ARG A 210 7.21 -0.18 13.02
C ARG A 210 8.00 0.29 14.24
N LEU A 211 7.98 1.58 14.55
CA LEU A 211 8.58 2.09 15.79
C LEU A 211 7.76 1.75 17.03
N PHE A 212 6.49 1.42 16.88
CA PHE A 212 5.55 1.30 17.98
C PHE A 212 4.72 0.01 17.96
N MET A 213 4.63 -0.67 16.81
CA MET A 213 3.74 -1.82 16.61
C MET A 213 4.30 -2.78 15.54
N ARG A 214 3.73 -3.98 15.48
CA ARG A 214 4.08 -4.99 14.48
C ARG A 214 3.49 -4.63 13.11
N VAL A 215 4.36 -4.52 12.10
CA VAL A 215 3.97 -4.29 10.69
C VAL A 215 4.73 -5.29 9.83
N GLY A 216 4.14 -6.47 9.67
CA GLY A 216 4.72 -7.62 8.96
C GLY A 216 3.88 -8.10 7.79
N TYR A 217 4.24 -9.28 7.26
CA TYR A 217 3.54 -9.93 6.17
C TYR A 217 2.30 -10.70 6.64
N ASP A 218 2.33 -11.23 7.86
CA ASP A 218 1.25 -11.97 8.51
C ASP A 218 0.31 -11.08 9.32
N VAL A 219 0.84 -10.06 10.00
CA VAL A 219 0.11 -9.12 10.86
C VAL A 219 0.52 -7.69 10.54
N ASP A 220 -0.47 -6.79 10.50
CA ASP A 220 -0.28 -5.35 10.35
C ASP A 220 -1.17 -4.61 11.38
N GLU A 221 -0.60 -4.32 12.55
CA GLU A 221 -1.30 -3.72 13.69
C GLU A 221 -1.73 -2.28 13.44
N ARG A 222 -1.25 -1.62 12.38
CA ARG A 222 -1.75 -0.30 11.96
C ARG A 222 -3.25 -0.33 11.62
N ARG A 223 -3.77 -1.51 11.28
CA ARG A 223 -5.19 -1.76 10.95
C ARG A 223 -6.04 -2.08 12.16
N ASP A 224 -5.44 -2.37 13.30
CA ASP A 224 -6.15 -2.52 14.55
C ASP A 224 -6.35 -1.15 15.19
N PRO A 225 -7.61 -0.69 15.35
CA PRO A 225 -7.89 0.65 15.88
C PRO A 225 -7.29 0.89 17.26
N ILE A 226 -7.28 -0.13 18.13
CA ILE A 226 -6.86 0.00 19.52
C ILE A 226 -5.33 -0.02 19.63
N LEU A 227 -4.68 -1.01 19.01
CA LEU A 227 -3.21 -1.07 18.99
C LEU A 227 -2.59 0.17 18.31
N ALA A 228 -3.22 0.64 17.23
CA ALA A 228 -2.80 1.87 16.56
C ALA A 228 -3.03 3.11 17.43
N THR A 229 -4.05 3.12 18.31
CA THR A 229 -4.27 4.21 19.28
C THR A 229 -3.14 4.28 20.32
N TYR A 230 -2.71 3.16 20.87
CA TYR A 230 -1.52 3.14 21.75
C TYR A 230 -0.27 3.69 21.05
N ALA A 231 -0.09 3.35 19.78
CA ALA A 231 1.02 3.88 18.99
C ALA A 231 0.89 5.39 18.74
N ALA A 232 -0.32 5.88 18.46
CA ALA A 232 -0.60 7.30 18.27
C ALA A 232 -0.37 8.11 19.55
N ALA A 233 -0.82 7.59 20.69
CA ALA A 233 -0.57 8.21 21.98
C ALA A 233 0.94 8.34 22.28
N LYS A 234 1.72 7.27 22.06
CA LYS A 234 3.19 7.29 22.19
C LYS A 234 3.84 8.30 21.25
N LEU A 235 3.41 8.37 19.99
CA LEU A 235 3.94 9.30 19.00
C LEU A 235 3.62 10.75 19.36
N LEU A 236 2.37 11.07 19.72
CA LEU A 236 1.93 12.42 20.09
C LEU A 236 2.64 12.90 21.36
N LYS A 237 2.75 12.06 22.41
CA LYS A 237 3.51 12.35 23.62
C LYS A 237 4.99 12.64 23.32
N LYS A 238 5.62 11.83 22.44
CA LYS A 238 7.00 12.05 21.98
C LYS A 238 7.14 13.35 21.20
N ASN A 239 6.18 13.67 20.32
CA ASN A 239 6.19 14.91 19.56
C ASN A 239 6.11 16.10 20.51
N PHE A 240 5.13 16.11 21.41
CA PHE A 240 4.97 17.19 22.41
C PHE A 240 6.20 17.38 23.28
N LYS A 241 6.75 16.31 23.88
CA LYS A 241 8.01 16.37 24.67
C LYS A 241 9.18 16.96 23.88
N SER A 242 9.15 16.85 22.55
CA SER A 242 10.25 17.32 21.69
C SER A 242 10.10 18.76 21.22
N VAL A 243 8.87 19.28 21.06
CA VAL A 243 8.63 20.65 20.57
C VAL A 243 7.91 21.55 21.56
N ALA A 244 7.41 21.02 22.69
CA ALA A 244 6.74 21.73 23.77
C ALA A 244 5.63 22.69 23.29
N SER A 245 4.87 22.25 22.29
CA SER A 245 3.75 23.02 21.69
C SER A 245 2.80 22.04 21.01
N TRP A 246 1.52 22.03 21.41
CA TRP A 246 0.53 21.15 20.79
C TRP A 246 0.29 21.47 19.30
N PRO A 247 0.18 22.73 18.86
CA PRO A 247 0.07 23.05 17.45
C PRO A 247 1.23 22.47 16.62
N LEU A 248 2.47 22.56 17.12
CA LEU A 248 3.63 21.99 16.46
C LEU A 248 3.68 20.46 16.60
N ALA A 249 3.25 19.88 17.72
CA ALA A 249 3.23 18.43 17.94
C ALA A 249 2.21 17.73 17.02
N ILE A 250 1.03 18.33 16.84
CA ILE A 250 0.00 17.89 15.88
C ILE A 250 0.53 18.03 14.45
N THR A 251 1.09 19.18 14.09
CA THR A 251 1.69 19.36 12.75
C THR A 251 2.83 18.36 12.50
N ALA A 252 3.60 17.99 13.54
CA ALA A 252 4.65 16.99 13.47
C ALA A 252 4.12 15.56 13.18
N TYR A 253 2.86 15.28 13.50
CA TYR A 253 2.22 14.00 13.16
C TYR A 253 2.20 13.79 11.64
N ASN A 254 1.83 14.83 10.89
CA ASN A 254 1.79 14.82 9.42
C ASN A 254 3.18 15.07 8.79
N HIS A 255 3.88 16.15 9.20
CA HIS A 255 5.14 16.59 8.59
C HIS A 255 6.37 15.79 9.06
N GLY A 256 6.25 15.15 10.20
CA GLY A 256 7.34 14.46 10.86
C GLY A 256 8.10 15.37 11.86
N LEU A 257 8.43 14.76 13.01
CA LEU A 257 9.03 15.44 14.15
C LEU A 257 10.32 16.22 13.82
N GLN A 258 11.22 15.64 13.00
CA GLN A 258 12.48 16.32 12.65
C GLN A 258 12.25 17.58 11.81
N GLY A 259 11.22 17.58 10.97
CA GLY A 259 10.80 18.77 10.22
C GLY A 259 10.34 19.89 11.16
N MET A 260 9.48 19.56 12.13
CA MET A 260 8.99 20.55 13.09
C MET A 260 10.09 21.03 14.07
N LYS A 261 11.03 20.19 14.47
CA LYS A 261 12.21 20.65 15.23
C LYS A 261 13.03 21.69 14.45
N ARG A 262 13.24 21.48 13.15
CA ARG A 262 13.91 22.48 12.30
C ARG A 262 13.09 23.76 12.15
N ALA A 263 11.76 23.64 11.99
CA ALA A 263 10.86 24.79 11.93
C ALA A 263 10.93 25.60 13.21
N LYS A 264 10.78 24.96 14.38
CA LYS A 264 10.90 25.60 15.71
C LYS A 264 12.24 26.31 15.85
N LYS A 265 13.36 25.68 15.49
CA LYS A 265 14.70 26.31 15.59
C LYS A 265 14.82 27.56 14.72
N ARG A 266 14.16 27.60 13.54
CA ARG A 266 14.28 28.70 12.56
C ARG A 266 13.28 29.85 12.81
N VAL A 267 12.09 29.52 13.30
CA VAL A 267 10.94 30.45 13.29
C VAL A 267 10.31 30.63 14.70
N GLY A 268 10.60 29.72 15.63
CA GLY A 268 10.03 29.72 16.97
C GLY A 268 8.83 28.76 17.12
N ASN A 269 8.08 28.92 18.22
CA ASN A 269 6.96 28.04 18.61
C ASN A 269 5.62 28.42 18.00
N ASP A 270 5.50 29.60 17.44
CA ASP A 270 4.25 30.12 16.87
C ASP A 270 3.91 29.40 15.58
N ILE A 271 2.79 28.67 15.57
CA ILE A 271 2.36 27.88 14.42
C ILE A 271 2.03 28.75 13.21
N VAL A 272 1.48 29.95 13.40
CA VAL A 272 1.14 30.88 12.33
C VAL A 272 2.43 31.35 11.63
N LYS A 273 3.42 31.77 12.41
CA LYS A 273 4.74 32.13 11.88
C LYS A 273 5.42 30.97 11.18
N VAL A 274 5.27 29.74 11.70
CA VAL A 274 5.82 28.52 11.06
C VAL A 274 5.14 28.29 9.70
N ILE A 275 3.82 28.39 9.61
CA ILE A 275 3.08 28.21 8.34
C ILE A 275 3.53 29.26 7.30
N ASP A 276 3.70 30.50 7.70
CA ASP A 276 4.04 31.61 6.79
C ASP A 276 5.51 31.63 6.38
N LYS A 277 6.42 31.47 7.35
CA LYS A 277 7.85 31.73 7.18
C LYS A 277 8.70 30.49 6.98
N TYR A 278 8.29 29.30 7.49
CA TYR A 278 9.08 28.10 7.33
C TYR A 278 8.96 27.54 5.92
N LYS A 279 10.06 27.54 5.17
CA LYS A 279 10.13 26.97 3.81
C LYS A 279 10.94 25.69 3.83
N SER A 280 10.31 24.61 3.38
CA SER A 280 10.94 23.30 3.19
C SER A 280 10.22 22.57 2.06
N ARG A 281 10.98 21.83 1.26
CA ARG A 281 10.43 21.04 0.14
C ARG A 281 9.27 20.11 0.56
N THR A 282 9.32 19.58 1.77
CA THR A 282 8.32 18.64 2.30
C THR A 282 7.24 19.31 3.15
N PHE A 283 7.34 20.64 3.43
CA PHE A 283 6.34 21.41 4.18
C PHE A 283 5.37 22.08 3.20
N GLY A 284 4.60 21.25 2.47
CA GLY A 284 3.64 21.68 1.47
C GLY A 284 2.24 21.95 2.05
N PHE A 285 1.25 22.03 1.16
CA PHE A 285 -0.13 22.40 1.50
C PHE A 285 -0.74 21.55 2.63
N ALA A 286 -0.62 20.22 2.57
CA ALA A 286 -1.17 19.33 3.60
C ALA A 286 -0.61 19.65 4.99
N SER A 287 0.73 19.73 5.13
CA SER A 287 1.35 20.00 6.42
C SER A 287 1.08 21.43 6.94
N GLN A 288 0.93 22.42 6.04
CA GLN A 288 0.61 23.80 6.39
C GLN A 288 -0.84 23.98 6.85
N ASN A 289 -1.72 23.04 6.51
CA ASN A 289 -3.14 23.10 6.90
C ASN A 289 -3.51 22.11 8.00
N PHE A 290 -2.65 21.15 8.32
CA PHE A 290 -3.00 20.01 9.18
C PHE A 290 -3.52 20.43 10.57
N TYR A 291 -2.94 21.47 11.18
CA TYR A 291 -3.45 21.99 12.46
C TYR A 291 -4.81 22.67 12.30
N ALA A 292 -5.02 23.45 11.23
CA ALA A 292 -6.32 24.05 10.94
C ALA A 292 -7.39 22.98 10.60
N GLU A 293 -7.00 21.90 9.90
CA GLU A 293 -7.86 20.73 9.67
C GLU A 293 -8.30 20.09 10.98
N PHE A 294 -7.37 19.91 11.92
CA PHE A 294 -7.66 19.39 13.25
C PHE A 294 -8.64 20.29 14.03
N LEU A 295 -8.41 21.61 14.07
CA LEU A 295 -9.31 22.56 14.76
C LEU A 295 -10.71 22.60 14.13
N ALA A 296 -10.79 22.57 12.81
CA ALA A 296 -12.05 22.50 12.09
C ALA A 296 -12.79 21.18 12.38
N ALA A 297 -12.09 20.05 12.40
CA ALA A 297 -12.66 18.75 12.73
C ALA A 297 -13.16 18.72 14.19
N LEU A 298 -12.40 19.27 15.13
CA LEU A 298 -12.78 19.40 16.53
C LEU A 298 -14.08 20.18 16.66
N HIS A 299 -14.13 21.39 16.07
CA HIS A 299 -15.32 22.22 16.10
C HIS A 299 -16.56 21.54 15.50
N VAL A 300 -16.40 20.85 14.35
CA VAL A 300 -17.52 20.18 13.67
C VAL A 300 -18.03 18.98 14.49
N VAL A 301 -17.14 18.23 15.14
CA VAL A 301 -17.53 17.09 16.00
C VAL A 301 -18.23 17.58 17.29
N GLU A 302 -17.70 18.63 17.93
CA GLU A 302 -18.31 19.22 19.13
C GLU A 302 -19.69 19.79 18.85
N ASN A 303 -19.91 20.31 17.64
CA ASN A 303 -21.18 20.90 17.19
C ASN A 303 -21.91 20.01 16.15
N GLN A 304 -21.73 18.70 16.19
CA GLN A 304 -22.22 17.80 15.15
C GLN A 304 -23.73 17.91 14.87
N ASN A 305 -24.54 18.11 15.88
CA ASN A 305 -25.99 18.23 15.74
C ASN A 305 -26.43 19.50 14.96
N LYS A 306 -25.59 20.56 14.95
CA LYS A 306 -25.79 21.75 14.12
C LYS A 306 -25.55 21.48 12.63
N TYR A 307 -24.59 20.58 12.31
CA TYR A 307 -24.13 20.38 10.94
C TYR A 307 -24.76 19.17 10.24
N PHE A 308 -25.23 18.20 11.03
CA PHE A 308 -25.76 16.95 10.49
C PHE A 308 -27.06 16.57 11.15
N SER A 309 -28.06 16.31 10.34
CA SER A 309 -29.31 15.66 10.77
C SER A 309 -29.09 14.12 10.81
N ASN A 310 -29.81 13.46 11.72
CA ASN A 310 -29.92 12.00 11.79
C ASN A 310 -28.54 11.27 11.82
N ILE A 311 -27.72 11.59 12.82
CA ILE A 311 -26.45 10.90 13.06
C ILE A 311 -26.74 9.58 13.80
N ASN A 312 -26.36 8.46 13.19
CA ASN A 312 -26.47 7.14 13.79
C ASN A 312 -25.12 6.70 14.39
N ILE A 313 -24.86 7.06 15.63
CA ILE A 313 -23.61 6.70 16.34
C ILE A 313 -23.57 5.18 16.57
N LYS A 314 -22.58 4.53 15.99
CA LYS A 314 -22.38 3.08 16.13
C LYS A 314 -21.91 2.74 17.53
N LYS A 315 -22.52 1.70 18.14
CA LYS A 315 -22.15 1.22 19.48
C LYS A 315 -20.98 0.24 19.41
N PRO A 316 -20.07 0.24 20.41
CA PRO A 316 -19.00 -0.74 20.51
C PRO A 316 -19.53 -2.18 20.54
N ILE A 317 -18.77 -3.10 19.92
CA ILE A 317 -19.04 -4.54 20.00
C ILE A 317 -18.13 -5.11 21.10
N SER A 318 -18.75 -5.70 22.12
CA SER A 318 -17.99 -6.37 23.18
C SER A 318 -17.21 -7.56 22.63
N LYS A 319 -15.92 -7.64 23.00
CA LYS A 319 -14.99 -8.67 22.53
C LYS A 319 -14.23 -9.28 23.67
N ALA A 320 -14.18 -10.61 23.71
CA ALA A 320 -13.18 -11.35 24.48
C ALA A 320 -11.85 -11.35 23.71
N SER A 321 -10.73 -11.30 24.43
CA SER A 321 -9.40 -11.35 23.84
C SER A 321 -8.45 -12.20 24.68
N PHE A 322 -7.49 -12.86 24.05
CA PHE A 322 -6.39 -13.53 24.74
C PHE A 322 -5.14 -13.60 23.85
N ILE A 323 -3.97 -13.79 24.47
CA ILE A 323 -2.71 -13.93 23.74
C ILE A 323 -2.52 -15.38 23.34
N LEU A 324 -2.43 -15.66 22.04
CA LEU A 324 -2.21 -17.00 21.49
C LEU A 324 -0.83 -17.54 21.90
N PRO A 325 -0.73 -18.66 22.65
CA PRO A 325 0.57 -19.24 23.03
C PRO A 325 1.28 -19.97 21.88
N ASP A 326 0.57 -20.31 20.81
CA ASP A 326 1.06 -21.09 19.68
C ASP A 326 0.71 -20.48 18.33
N TYR A 327 1.36 -20.97 17.26
CA TYR A 327 0.91 -20.73 15.89
C TYR A 327 -0.23 -21.68 15.55
N ILE A 328 -1.39 -21.16 15.19
CA ILE A 328 -2.55 -21.96 14.74
C ILE A 328 -2.95 -21.62 13.30
N HIS A 329 -3.42 -22.63 12.57
CA HIS A 329 -3.91 -22.40 11.21
C HIS A 329 -5.30 -21.77 11.27
N ILE A 330 -5.63 -20.89 10.28
CA ILE A 330 -6.94 -20.22 10.23
C ILE A 330 -8.12 -21.21 10.30
N ARG A 331 -8.04 -22.37 9.64
CA ARG A 331 -9.06 -23.41 9.70
C ARG A 331 -9.24 -23.98 11.10
N THR A 332 -8.14 -24.16 11.84
CA THR A 332 -8.18 -24.57 13.24
C THR A 332 -8.95 -23.55 14.08
N ALA A 333 -8.64 -22.24 13.88
CA ALA A 333 -9.37 -21.18 14.56
C ALA A 333 -10.85 -21.16 14.16
N MET A 334 -11.19 -21.30 12.88
CA MET A 334 -12.58 -21.36 12.41
C MET A 334 -13.36 -22.51 13.06
N ASN A 335 -12.78 -23.70 13.08
CA ASN A 335 -13.45 -24.90 13.57
C ASN A 335 -13.67 -24.87 15.10
N HIS A 336 -12.64 -24.50 15.86
CA HIS A 336 -12.71 -24.54 17.33
C HIS A 336 -13.39 -23.31 17.94
N PHE A 337 -13.29 -22.15 17.28
CA PHE A 337 -13.96 -20.94 17.75
C PHE A 337 -15.36 -20.75 17.13
N GLY A 338 -15.79 -21.64 16.24
CA GLY A 338 -17.11 -21.54 15.60
C GLY A 338 -17.30 -20.26 14.78
N MET A 339 -16.22 -19.70 14.24
CA MET A 339 -16.25 -18.45 13.50
C MET A 339 -15.91 -18.66 12.02
N SER A 340 -16.65 -17.98 11.15
CA SER A 340 -16.27 -17.87 9.75
C SER A 340 -14.96 -17.08 9.58
N ARG A 341 -14.33 -17.24 8.42
CA ARG A 341 -13.12 -16.47 8.09
C ARG A 341 -13.36 -14.95 8.14
N ASP A 342 -14.52 -14.49 7.68
CA ASP A 342 -14.84 -13.07 7.62
C ASP A 342 -15.14 -12.50 9.02
N GLU A 343 -15.76 -13.29 9.92
CA GLU A 343 -15.92 -12.91 11.32
C GLU A 343 -14.59 -12.82 12.04
N ILE A 344 -13.67 -13.77 11.79
CA ILE A 344 -12.29 -13.67 12.32
C ILE A 344 -11.59 -12.43 11.80
N ALA A 345 -11.71 -12.14 10.50
CA ALA A 345 -11.10 -10.96 9.89
C ALA A 345 -11.66 -9.65 10.44
N ASN A 346 -12.98 -9.58 10.66
CA ASN A 346 -13.65 -8.40 11.22
C ASN A 346 -13.31 -8.18 12.70
N ALA A 347 -13.22 -9.25 13.48
CA ALA A 347 -12.80 -9.17 14.87
C ALA A 347 -11.31 -8.84 15.02
N ASN A 348 -10.47 -9.28 14.07
CA ASN A 348 -9.00 -9.18 14.08
C ASN A 348 -8.48 -8.47 12.81
N PRO A 349 -8.74 -7.17 12.62
CA PRO A 349 -8.43 -6.47 11.37
C PRO A 349 -6.92 -6.36 11.07
N SER A 350 -6.06 -6.61 12.04
CA SER A 350 -4.60 -6.69 11.86
C SER A 350 -4.13 -7.97 11.20
N LEU A 351 -4.93 -9.05 11.16
CA LEU A 351 -4.60 -10.26 10.40
C LEU A 351 -4.64 -9.98 8.91
N ARG A 352 -3.53 -10.26 8.24
CA ARG A 352 -3.43 -10.02 6.80
C ARG A 352 -3.89 -11.24 6.00
N ARG A 353 -4.17 -11.02 4.72
CA ARG A 353 -4.65 -12.05 3.78
C ARG A 353 -3.84 -13.36 3.80
N PRO A 354 -2.50 -13.35 3.89
CA PRO A 354 -1.74 -14.60 3.97
C PRO A 354 -2.17 -15.51 5.12
N VAL A 355 -2.57 -14.93 6.26
CA VAL A 355 -3.11 -15.68 7.39
C VAL A 355 -4.54 -16.14 7.11
N LEU A 356 -5.39 -15.23 6.65
CA LEU A 356 -6.80 -15.51 6.35
C LEU A 356 -6.96 -16.55 5.23
N ASN A 357 -6.02 -16.64 4.29
CA ASN A 357 -6.00 -17.65 3.23
C ASN A 357 -5.29 -18.95 3.65
N GLY A 358 -4.73 -19.02 4.86
CA GLY A 358 -4.04 -20.21 5.37
C GLY A 358 -2.64 -20.44 4.82
N GLU A 359 -2.04 -19.44 4.22
CA GLU A 359 -0.66 -19.44 3.70
C GLU A 359 0.37 -19.19 4.81
N LYS A 360 -0.05 -18.46 5.82
CA LYS A 360 0.59 -18.26 7.11
C LYS A 360 -0.36 -18.70 8.23
N ARG A 361 0.21 -19.03 9.38
CA ARG A 361 -0.56 -19.30 10.60
C ARG A 361 -0.84 -17.99 11.33
N ILE A 362 -1.92 -17.93 12.11
CA ILE A 362 -2.10 -16.90 13.14
C ILE A 362 -0.90 -17.03 14.08
N PRO A 363 -0.10 -15.98 14.30
CA PRO A 363 1.17 -16.16 14.97
C PRO A 363 1.05 -16.27 16.50
N LYS A 364 1.98 -16.99 17.09
CA LYS A 364 2.23 -16.95 18.54
C LYS A 364 2.42 -15.51 19.02
N GLY A 365 1.84 -15.18 20.17
CA GLY A 365 1.86 -13.84 20.76
C GLY A 365 0.87 -12.86 20.15
N PHE A 366 -0.01 -13.33 19.24
CA PHE A 366 -1.07 -12.51 18.67
C PHE A 366 -2.23 -12.38 19.67
N ILE A 367 -2.74 -11.15 19.86
CA ILE A 367 -3.94 -10.89 20.66
C ILE A 367 -5.15 -11.25 19.78
N PHE A 368 -5.66 -12.46 19.95
CA PHE A 368 -6.83 -12.94 19.22
C PHE A 368 -8.09 -12.43 19.88
N GLN A 369 -9.02 -11.89 19.09
CA GLN A 369 -10.28 -11.32 19.54
C GLN A 369 -11.47 -12.10 18.94
N ALA A 370 -12.53 -12.26 19.72
CA ALA A 370 -13.81 -12.77 19.28
C ALA A 370 -14.97 -11.98 19.92
N PRO A 371 -16.12 -11.80 19.25
CA PRO A 371 -17.30 -11.18 19.85
C PRO A 371 -17.79 -12.03 21.04
N THR A 372 -18.08 -11.40 22.20
CA THR A 372 -18.48 -12.11 23.44
C THR A 372 -19.79 -12.88 23.29
N HIS A 373 -20.73 -12.38 22.48
CA HIS A 373 -21.98 -13.09 22.20
C HIS A 373 -21.80 -14.41 21.44
N LYS A 374 -20.62 -14.65 20.85
CA LYS A 374 -20.31 -15.93 20.18
C LYS A 374 -19.48 -16.87 21.04
N ILE A 375 -18.60 -16.32 21.83
CA ILE A 375 -17.64 -17.09 22.62
C ILE A 375 -17.51 -16.45 23.98
N GLU A 376 -18.08 -17.07 24.98
CA GLU A 376 -18.07 -16.60 26.33
C GLU A 376 -16.68 -16.78 26.98
N ASN A 377 -16.08 -17.96 26.76
CA ASN A 377 -14.74 -18.28 27.27
C ASN A 377 -13.80 -18.71 26.14
N LEU A 378 -13.10 -17.72 25.59
CA LEU A 378 -12.18 -17.90 24.47
C LEU A 378 -10.95 -18.74 24.86
N VAL A 379 -10.52 -18.66 26.11
CA VAL A 379 -9.37 -19.44 26.64
C VAL A 379 -9.72 -20.92 26.75
N ALA A 380 -10.89 -21.25 27.27
CA ALA A 380 -11.37 -22.63 27.35
C ALA A 380 -11.46 -23.27 25.97
N ARG A 381 -12.06 -22.55 25.01
CA ARG A 381 -12.13 -23.01 23.61
C ARG A 381 -10.75 -23.23 22.97
N TYR A 382 -9.76 -22.41 23.33
CA TYR A 382 -8.39 -22.62 22.86
C TYR A 382 -7.77 -23.89 23.50
N GLN A 383 -8.05 -24.18 24.76
CA GLN A 383 -7.52 -25.37 25.46
C GLN A 383 -8.02 -26.66 24.81
N GLU A 384 -9.25 -26.70 24.30
CA GLU A 384 -9.85 -27.82 23.55
C GLU A 384 -9.14 -28.13 22.23
N ILE A 385 -8.34 -27.22 21.69
CA ILE A 385 -7.59 -27.45 20.45
C ILE A 385 -6.55 -28.55 20.67
N PRO A 386 -6.55 -29.64 19.88
CA PRO A 386 -5.56 -30.70 20.00
C PRO A 386 -4.12 -30.22 19.81
N SER A 387 -3.17 -30.80 20.53
CA SER A 387 -1.76 -30.40 20.50
C SER A 387 -1.11 -30.59 19.11
N ASN A 388 -1.55 -31.57 18.32
CA ASN A 388 -1.03 -31.88 16.99
C ASN A 388 -1.34 -30.77 15.94
N VAL A 389 -2.30 -29.88 16.21
CA VAL A 389 -2.64 -28.72 15.36
C VAL A 389 -2.19 -27.39 15.96
N LYS A 390 -1.55 -27.41 17.13
CA LYS A 390 -0.78 -26.31 17.74
C LYS A 390 0.66 -26.40 17.27
N HIS A 391 1.23 -25.31 16.80
CA HIS A 391 2.54 -25.34 16.16
C HIS A 391 3.55 -24.34 16.78
N ARG A 392 4.81 -24.73 16.81
CA ARG A 392 5.90 -23.88 17.36
C ARG A 392 6.49 -22.90 16.33
N ARG A 393 6.22 -23.08 15.03
CA ARG A 393 6.85 -22.31 13.94
C ARG A 393 5.85 -21.85 12.89
N GLN A 394 6.15 -20.72 12.24
CA GLN A 394 5.40 -20.20 11.11
C GLN A 394 5.63 -21.04 9.84
N LEU A 395 4.63 -21.08 8.94
CA LEU A 395 4.77 -21.67 7.62
C LEU A 395 5.78 -20.87 6.77
N ARG A 396 6.65 -21.57 6.07
CA ARG A 396 7.58 -20.95 5.12
C ARG A 396 6.87 -20.63 3.81
N SER A 397 7.19 -19.49 3.22
CA SER A 397 6.70 -19.10 1.91
C SER A 397 7.79 -19.25 0.86
N LYS A 398 7.38 -19.64 -0.36
CA LYS A 398 8.22 -19.62 -1.54
C LYS A 398 7.81 -18.46 -2.42
N TRP A 399 8.78 -17.74 -2.95
CA TRP A 399 8.58 -16.51 -3.69
C TRP A 399 9.08 -16.62 -5.12
N TYR A 400 8.45 -15.86 -6.01
CA TYR A 400 8.90 -15.66 -7.37
C TYR A 400 8.68 -14.20 -7.79
N THR A 401 9.70 -13.54 -8.29
CA THR A 401 9.58 -12.19 -8.85
C THR A 401 9.29 -12.28 -10.33
N VAL A 402 8.19 -11.67 -10.77
CA VAL A 402 7.74 -11.67 -12.16
C VAL A 402 8.77 -10.97 -13.04
N ARG A 403 9.17 -11.63 -14.13
CA ARG A 403 10.11 -11.14 -15.12
C ARG A 403 9.41 -10.71 -16.40
N ARG A 404 10.10 -9.98 -17.25
CA ARG A 404 9.58 -9.62 -18.56
C ARG A 404 9.28 -10.88 -19.39
N GLY A 405 8.08 -10.92 -19.97
CA GLY A 405 7.61 -12.07 -20.73
C GLY A 405 6.95 -13.18 -19.92
N ASP A 406 6.91 -13.06 -18.58
CA ASP A 406 6.20 -14.02 -17.75
C ASP A 406 4.68 -13.90 -17.93
N THR A 407 4.02 -15.05 -17.86
CA THR A 407 2.57 -15.19 -17.76
C THR A 407 2.22 -16.03 -16.54
N LEU A 408 1.02 -15.85 -15.99
CA LEU A 408 0.56 -16.69 -14.88
C LEU A 408 0.59 -18.19 -15.22
N SER A 409 0.25 -18.54 -16.46
CA SER A 409 0.28 -19.92 -16.93
C SER A 409 1.71 -20.46 -16.98
N GLY A 410 2.66 -19.68 -17.51
CA GLY A 410 4.08 -20.04 -17.57
C GLY A 410 4.70 -20.21 -16.19
N ILE A 411 4.38 -19.29 -15.27
CA ILE A 411 4.85 -19.37 -13.87
C ILE A 411 4.23 -20.59 -13.17
N ALA A 412 2.92 -20.80 -13.31
CA ALA A 412 2.25 -21.94 -12.71
C ALA A 412 2.83 -23.29 -13.21
N LEU A 413 3.10 -23.39 -14.50
CA LEU A 413 3.75 -24.57 -15.09
C LEU A 413 5.17 -24.77 -14.55
N ARG A 414 6.00 -23.73 -14.53
CA ARG A 414 7.40 -23.77 -14.03
C ARG A 414 7.48 -24.28 -12.59
N PHE A 415 6.52 -23.92 -11.75
CA PHE A 415 6.51 -24.31 -10.33
C PHE A 415 5.55 -25.46 -10.00
N GLY A 416 5.02 -26.15 -10.98
CA GLY A 416 4.16 -27.32 -10.79
C GLY A 416 2.89 -27.01 -9.99
N THR A 417 2.29 -25.85 -10.21
CA THR A 417 1.06 -25.40 -9.54
C THR A 417 -0.04 -25.05 -10.54
N ARG A 418 -1.26 -24.84 -10.04
CA ARG A 418 -2.39 -24.41 -10.88
C ARG A 418 -2.44 -22.89 -10.95
N VAL A 419 -2.85 -22.33 -12.10
CA VAL A 419 -3.07 -20.89 -12.26
C VAL A 419 -4.07 -20.36 -11.22
N SER A 420 -5.14 -21.10 -10.94
CA SER A 420 -6.11 -20.74 -9.90
C SER A 420 -5.49 -20.67 -8.51
N SER A 421 -4.64 -21.63 -8.14
CA SER A 421 -3.94 -21.61 -6.87
C SER A 421 -2.97 -20.42 -6.77
N LEU A 422 -2.21 -20.16 -7.86
CA LEU A 422 -1.30 -19.02 -7.92
C LEU A 422 -2.05 -17.69 -7.83
N LYS A 423 -3.21 -17.57 -8.49
CA LYS A 423 -4.08 -16.39 -8.39
C LYS A 423 -4.62 -16.18 -6.97
N ASN A 424 -5.12 -17.24 -6.35
CA ASN A 424 -5.71 -17.18 -5.00
C ASN A 424 -4.64 -16.77 -3.97
N SER A 425 -3.45 -17.36 -4.01
CA SER A 425 -2.33 -16.99 -3.12
C SER A 425 -1.85 -15.55 -3.32
N ASN A 426 -2.14 -14.96 -4.47
CA ASN A 426 -1.65 -13.61 -4.79
C ASN A 426 -2.77 -12.59 -4.98
N ASN A 427 -4.01 -12.96 -4.71
CA ASN A 427 -5.19 -12.12 -4.91
C ASN A 427 -5.24 -11.46 -6.31
N ILE A 428 -4.93 -12.25 -7.34
CA ILE A 428 -4.96 -11.79 -8.72
C ILE A 428 -6.38 -11.91 -9.25
N GLY A 429 -6.98 -10.78 -9.62
CA GLY A 429 -8.36 -10.69 -10.08
C GLY A 429 -8.64 -11.40 -11.41
N ARG A 430 -9.89 -11.29 -11.91
CA ARG A 430 -10.35 -11.95 -13.16
C ARG A 430 -9.51 -11.60 -14.39
N ARG A 431 -8.98 -10.40 -14.46
CA ARG A 431 -8.16 -9.90 -15.60
C ARG A 431 -6.77 -10.54 -15.71
N ASN A 432 -6.35 -11.37 -14.74
CA ASN A 432 -5.06 -12.09 -14.73
C ASN A 432 -3.80 -11.20 -14.86
N ASN A 433 -3.89 -9.91 -14.51
CA ASN A 433 -2.79 -8.98 -14.66
C ASN A 433 -1.70 -9.28 -13.62
N ILE A 434 -0.48 -9.45 -14.10
CA ILE A 434 0.75 -9.46 -13.32
C ILE A 434 1.72 -8.42 -13.89
N TYR A 435 2.59 -7.88 -13.04
CA TYR A 435 3.47 -6.77 -13.39
C TYR A 435 4.93 -7.18 -13.20
N ILE A 436 5.81 -6.69 -14.06
CA ILE A 436 7.26 -6.92 -13.93
C ILE A 436 7.71 -6.40 -12.56
N GLY A 437 8.55 -7.18 -11.86
CA GLY A 437 8.97 -6.89 -10.50
C GLY A 437 7.96 -7.25 -9.41
N GLN A 438 6.76 -7.70 -9.76
CA GLN A 438 5.77 -8.18 -8.79
C GLN A 438 6.26 -9.46 -8.12
N VAL A 439 6.27 -9.47 -6.78
CA VAL A 439 6.60 -10.66 -6.00
C VAL A 439 5.34 -11.53 -5.86
N LEU A 440 5.41 -12.74 -6.39
CA LEU A 440 4.36 -13.75 -6.27
C LEU A 440 4.72 -14.77 -5.20
N GLN A 441 3.76 -15.07 -4.34
CA GLN A 441 3.84 -16.22 -3.47
C GLN A 441 3.51 -17.48 -4.26
N LEU A 442 4.40 -18.45 -4.20
CA LEU A 442 4.18 -19.75 -4.81
C LEU A 442 3.39 -20.62 -3.84
N PRO A 443 2.25 -21.22 -4.27
CA PRO A 443 1.51 -22.14 -3.44
C PRO A 443 2.41 -23.31 -3.00
N THR A 444 2.47 -23.58 -1.71
CA THR A 444 3.14 -24.78 -1.21
C THR A 444 2.32 -26.01 -1.63
N LYS A 445 2.98 -27.05 -2.14
CA LYS A 445 2.33 -28.34 -2.37
C LYS A 445 1.71 -28.76 -1.05
N ARG A 446 0.39 -28.86 -0.96
CA ARG A 446 -0.27 -29.56 0.14
C ARG A 446 0.28 -30.98 0.10
N SER A 447 0.95 -31.42 1.16
CA SER A 447 1.14 -32.84 1.38
C SER A 447 -0.24 -33.46 1.40
N SER A 448 -0.51 -34.35 0.47
CA SER A 448 -1.77 -35.10 0.35
C SER A 448 -1.90 -36.17 1.46
N ARG A 449 -1.37 -35.91 2.65
CA ARG A 449 -1.51 -36.78 3.82
C ARG A 449 -2.34 -36.08 4.88
N GLN A 450 -3.54 -36.62 5.08
CA GLN A 450 -4.62 -36.35 6.04
C GLN A 450 -5.77 -35.48 5.50
N GLN A 451 -6.60 -36.10 4.67
CA GLN A 451 -8.04 -35.86 4.79
C GLN A 451 -8.56 -36.71 5.96
N PRO A 452 -9.38 -36.15 6.86
CA PRO A 452 -10.22 -36.99 7.75
C PRO A 452 -11.18 -37.77 6.85
N ASN A 453 -11.18 -39.07 7.01
CA ASN A 453 -12.15 -39.99 6.38
C ASN A 453 -13.56 -39.57 6.79
N TYR A 454 -14.29 -38.90 5.95
CA TYR A 454 -15.73 -39.03 5.92
C TYR A 454 -16.05 -40.26 5.07
N GLN A 455 -16.45 -41.34 5.71
CA GLN A 455 -17.00 -42.51 5.05
C GLN A 455 -18.26 -42.08 4.31
N LEU A 456 -18.14 -41.90 3.00
CA LEU A 456 -19.24 -41.99 2.06
C LEU A 456 -19.07 -43.34 1.34
N ALA A 457 -20.16 -44.08 1.31
CA ALA A 457 -20.30 -45.42 0.87
C ALA A 457 -19.46 -45.79 -0.36
N LYS A 458 -18.82 -46.95 -0.26
CA LYS A 458 -18.14 -47.66 -1.33
C LYS A 458 -19.08 -47.88 -2.51
N LEU A 459 -18.80 -47.18 -3.62
CA LEU A 459 -19.12 -47.71 -4.94
C LEU A 459 -17.82 -48.18 -5.56
N ASN A 460 -17.69 -49.49 -5.68
CA ASN A 460 -16.59 -50.16 -6.35
C ASN A 460 -16.53 -49.75 -7.82
N THR A 461 -15.52 -48.96 -8.18
CA THR A 461 -15.11 -48.86 -9.58
C THR A 461 -13.66 -49.35 -9.71
N LYS A 462 -13.50 -50.46 -10.39
CA LYS A 462 -12.21 -51.03 -10.83
C LYS A 462 -11.40 -49.94 -11.56
N LYS A 463 -10.20 -49.63 -11.11
CA LYS A 463 -9.22 -48.83 -11.88
C LYS A 463 -8.79 -49.63 -13.10
N VAL A 464 -9.33 -49.26 -14.26
CA VAL A 464 -8.77 -49.66 -15.55
C VAL A 464 -7.60 -48.74 -15.82
N SER A 465 -6.41 -49.30 -16.00
CA SER A 465 -5.21 -48.54 -16.46
C SER A 465 -5.42 -48.12 -17.92
N ARG A 466 -5.72 -46.82 -18.12
CA ARG A 466 -5.97 -46.24 -19.45
C ARG A 466 -4.60 -46.02 -20.14
N GLY A 467 -4.33 -46.73 -21.24
CA GLY A 467 -3.14 -46.52 -22.08
C GLY A 467 -3.07 -45.11 -22.69
N LEU A 468 -1.89 -44.72 -23.18
CA LEU A 468 -1.72 -43.48 -23.91
C LEU A 468 -2.13 -43.66 -25.38
N VAL A 469 -2.92 -42.73 -25.93
CA VAL A 469 -3.33 -42.67 -27.33
C VAL A 469 -2.70 -41.50 -28.04
N SER A 470 -2.53 -41.59 -29.38
CA SER A 470 -2.00 -40.48 -30.19
C SER A 470 -3.12 -39.53 -30.63
N TYR A 471 -2.99 -38.24 -30.32
CA TYR A 471 -3.92 -37.21 -30.75
C TYR A 471 -3.24 -36.27 -31.73
N ARG A 472 -3.88 -35.99 -32.87
CA ARG A 472 -3.42 -35.02 -33.87
C ARG A 472 -3.97 -33.65 -33.53
N VAL A 473 -3.09 -32.67 -33.24
CA VAL A 473 -3.44 -31.28 -32.93
C VAL A 473 -4.21 -30.67 -34.09
N ARG A 474 -5.39 -30.10 -33.82
CA ARG A 474 -6.25 -29.45 -34.81
C ARG A 474 -5.99 -27.94 -34.87
N ARG A 475 -6.45 -27.27 -35.91
CA ARG A 475 -6.41 -25.81 -36.02
C ARG A 475 -7.16 -25.18 -34.84
N HIS A 476 -6.57 -24.18 -34.20
CA HIS A 476 -7.05 -23.52 -32.97
C HIS A 476 -7.03 -24.37 -31.67
N ASP A 477 -6.38 -25.52 -31.66
CA ASP A 477 -6.08 -26.24 -30.42
C ASP A 477 -4.98 -25.53 -29.63
N ASN A 478 -5.06 -25.62 -28.32
CA ASN A 478 -3.96 -25.38 -27.40
C ASN A 478 -3.94 -26.49 -26.35
N LEU A 479 -2.80 -26.66 -25.66
CA LEU A 479 -2.67 -27.77 -24.71
C LEU A 479 -3.73 -27.72 -23.60
N SER A 480 -4.24 -26.55 -23.23
CA SER A 480 -5.31 -26.42 -22.22
C SER A 480 -6.64 -26.99 -22.72
N LYS A 481 -7.01 -26.74 -23.99
CA LYS A 481 -8.22 -27.30 -24.62
C LYS A 481 -8.09 -28.82 -24.78
N ILE A 482 -6.91 -29.28 -25.22
CA ILE A 482 -6.64 -30.71 -25.38
C ILE A 482 -6.66 -31.41 -24.01
N ALA A 483 -6.03 -30.81 -22.99
CA ALA A 483 -6.07 -31.35 -21.63
C ALA A 483 -7.50 -31.49 -21.09
N LYS A 484 -8.34 -30.48 -21.33
CA LYS A 484 -9.77 -30.52 -20.91
C LYS A 484 -10.55 -31.61 -21.67
N ARG A 485 -10.26 -31.79 -22.97
CA ARG A 485 -10.94 -32.83 -23.81
C ARG A 485 -10.64 -34.26 -23.37
N PHE A 486 -9.43 -34.48 -22.85
CA PHE A 486 -8.97 -35.82 -22.40
C PHE A 486 -8.91 -35.98 -20.88
N ASP A 487 -9.68 -35.17 -20.16
CA ASP A 487 -9.78 -35.18 -18.69
C ASP A 487 -8.40 -35.25 -17.98
N THR A 488 -7.51 -34.44 -18.46
CA THR A 488 -6.13 -34.35 -17.95
C THR A 488 -5.71 -32.89 -17.74
N ASN A 489 -4.45 -32.66 -17.40
CA ASN A 489 -3.91 -31.32 -17.24
C ASN A 489 -2.71 -31.07 -18.15
N VAL A 490 -2.44 -29.79 -18.43
CA VAL A 490 -1.36 -29.36 -19.33
C VAL A 490 -0.01 -29.93 -18.87
N GLY A 491 0.25 -29.95 -17.55
CA GLY A 491 1.50 -30.48 -16.99
C GLY A 491 1.68 -31.98 -17.27
N HIS A 492 0.57 -32.76 -17.26
CA HIS A 492 0.61 -34.18 -17.64
C HIS A 492 0.90 -34.36 -19.11
N LEU A 493 0.21 -33.63 -20.00
CA LEU A 493 0.47 -33.66 -21.43
C LEU A 493 1.90 -33.24 -21.79
N THR A 494 2.42 -32.19 -21.14
CA THR A 494 3.81 -31.72 -21.32
C THR A 494 4.82 -32.80 -20.93
N ARG A 495 4.56 -33.50 -19.81
CA ARG A 495 5.47 -34.55 -19.30
C ARG A 495 5.49 -35.78 -20.19
N ILE A 496 4.32 -36.32 -20.58
CA ILE A 496 4.24 -37.52 -21.41
C ILE A 496 4.72 -37.29 -22.83
N ASN A 497 4.71 -36.01 -23.29
CA ASN A 497 5.23 -35.61 -24.59
C ASN A 497 6.62 -34.98 -24.54
N ARG A 498 7.27 -34.94 -23.39
CA ARG A 498 8.62 -34.34 -23.19
C ARG A 498 8.78 -32.94 -23.78
N MET A 499 7.69 -32.13 -23.72
CA MET A 499 7.68 -30.80 -24.35
C MET A 499 8.48 -29.80 -23.51
N ARG A 500 9.43 -29.10 -24.12
CA ARG A 500 10.19 -28.00 -23.51
C ARG A 500 9.38 -26.72 -23.41
N ASN A 501 8.50 -26.46 -24.37
CA ASN A 501 7.61 -25.30 -24.38
C ASN A 501 6.14 -25.75 -24.61
N PRO A 502 5.26 -25.65 -23.59
CA PRO A 502 3.87 -26.07 -23.69
C PRO A 502 2.99 -25.17 -24.60
N ASN A 503 3.49 -24.00 -24.99
CA ASN A 503 2.79 -23.11 -25.90
C ASN A 503 3.19 -23.31 -27.37
N SER A 504 4.11 -24.23 -27.64
CA SER A 504 4.62 -24.51 -28.99
C SER A 504 4.06 -25.83 -29.54
N ILE A 505 2.75 -25.88 -29.75
CA ILE A 505 2.09 -26.95 -30.50
C ILE A 505 1.53 -26.38 -31.82
N HIS A 506 1.59 -27.18 -32.87
CA HIS A 506 1.20 -26.78 -34.21
C HIS A 506 0.08 -27.69 -34.76
N PRO A 507 -0.84 -27.16 -35.55
CA PRO A 507 -1.80 -28.00 -36.25
C PRO A 507 -1.12 -29.11 -37.05
N GLY A 508 -1.63 -30.34 -36.94
CA GLY A 508 -1.03 -31.54 -37.54
C GLY A 508 -0.03 -32.30 -36.66
N GLN A 509 0.51 -31.68 -35.61
CA GLN A 509 1.42 -32.31 -34.66
C GLN A 509 0.72 -33.47 -33.92
N ARG A 510 1.37 -34.61 -33.80
CA ARG A 510 0.88 -35.74 -32.98
C ARG A 510 1.40 -35.66 -31.58
N ILE A 511 0.53 -35.71 -30.59
CA ILE A 511 0.86 -35.72 -29.16
C ILE A 511 0.20 -36.90 -28.46
N LYS A 512 0.87 -37.48 -27.47
CA LYS A 512 0.30 -38.52 -26.61
C LYS A 512 -0.68 -37.91 -25.62
N VAL A 513 -1.86 -38.52 -25.46
CA VAL A 513 -2.89 -38.13 -24.52
C VAL A 513 -3.42 -39.36 -23.78
N PRO A 514 -3.95 -39.24 -22.57
CA PRO A 514 -4.58 -40.37 -21.86
C PRO A 514 -5.77 -40.90 -22.67
N GLY A 515 -5.85 -42.23 -22.88
CA GLY A 515 -7.01 -42.87 -23.46
C GLY A 515 -8.23 -42.79 -22.55
N GLY A 516 -9.32 -42.28 -23.04
CA GLY A 516 -10.63 -42.20 -22.36
C GLY A 516 -11.72 -42.04 -23.40
N ASP A 517 -12.95 -42.43 -23.05
CA ASP A 517 -14.10 -42.34 -23.96
C ASP A 517 -14.28 -40.90 -24.43
N ILE A 518 -14.28 -40.71 -25.74
CA ILE A 518 -14.53 -39.42 -26.42
C ILE A 518 -16.01 -39.14 -26.23
N ILE A 519 -16.38 -38.13 -25.49
CA ILE A 519 -17.76 -37.58 -25.53
C ILE A 519 -17.86 -36.89 -26.89
N ALA A 520 -18.47 -37.62 -27.85
CA ALA A 520 -18.76 -37.08 -29.19
C ALA A 520 -19.93 -36.10 -29.08
N GLU A 521 -19.70 -34.84 -29.41
CA GLU A 521 -20.79 -33.93 -29.79
C GLU A 521 -21.35 -34.36 -31.17
N PRO A 522 -22.68 -34.28 -31.39
CA PRO A 522 -23.29 -34.81 -32.60
C PRO A 522 -22.85 -34.11 -33.83
N ILE A 523 -22.32 -34.88 -34.78
CA ILE A 523 -21.94 -34.45 -36.12
C ILE A 523 -23.23 -34.30 -36.96
N LYS A 524 -23.50 -33.09 -37.47
CA LYS A 524 -24.42 -32.90 -38.58
C LYS A 524 -23.75 -33.42 -39.86
N THR A 525 -24.29 -34.49 -40.36
CA THR A 525 -23.95 -35.10 -41.63
C THR A 525 -24.25 -34.22 -42.80
N ALA A 526 -23.28 -34.01 -43.67
CA ALA A 526 -23.52 -33.79 -45.11
C ALA A 526 -22.42 -34.57 -45.86
N SER A 527 -22.91 -35.48 -46.67
CA SER A 527 -22.18 -36.40 -47.54
C SER A 527 -21.62 -35.70 -48.78
N LYS A 528 -20.52 -36.12 -49.31
CA LYS A 528 -20.17 -36.62 -50.63
C LYS A 528 -18.74 -36.33 -51.05
N ASP A 529 -18.08 -37.34 -51.30
CA ASP A 529 -17.38 -37.89 -52.49
C ASP A 529 -16.00 -37.28 -52.91
N ILE A 530 -15.00 -38.18 -52.81
CA ILE A 530 -14.04 -38.71 -53.83
C ILE A 530 -13.15 -37.67 -54.57
N ASN A 531 -11.82 -37.75 -54.36
CA ASN A 531 -10.75 -38.11 -55.30
C ASN A 531 -9.40 -37.49 -54.90
N THR A 532 -8.43 -38.35 -54.75
CA THR A 532 -6.99 -38.07 -54.90
C THR A 532 -6.62 -37.76 -56.34
N PRO A 533 -5.58 -37.03 -56.67
CA PRO A 533 -4.24 -37.62 -56.72
C PRO A 533 -3.06 -36.70 -56.29
N ASN A 534 -1.94 -37.42 -56.14
CA ASN A 534 -0.55 -36.94 -56.01
C ASN A 534 -0.17 -35.72 -56.88
N PHE A 535 0.73 -34.86 -56.38
CA PHE A 535 1.91 -34.47 -57.15
C PHE A 535 3.09 -33.93 -56.30
N LYS A 536 4.26 -34.05 -56.85
CA LYS A 536 5.63 -33.99 -56.27
C LYS A 536 6.15 -32.58 -55.99
N LEU A 537 7.20 -32.57 -55.18
CA LEU A 537 8.19 -31.53 -54.95
C LEU A 537 8.55 -30.59 -56.12
N SER A 538 8.83 -29.35 -55.82
CA SER A 538 10.06 -28.71 -56.29
C SER A 538 10.50 -27.52 -55.39
N VAL A 539 11.76 -27.51 -55.09
CA VAL A 539 12.53 -26.46 -54.41
C VAL A 539 12.90 -25.40 -55.41
N LYS A 540 12.70 -24.12 -55.08
CA LYS A 540 13.51 -23.05 -55.68
C LYS A 540 13.86 -21.97 -54.67
N ARG A 541 15.16 -21.85 -54.49
CA ARG A 541 15.91 -20.82 -53.82
C ARG A 541 16.02 -19.62 -54.77
N ALA A 542 15.74 -18.41 -54.30
CA ALA A 542 16.18 -17.20 -54.99
C ALA A 542 16.61 -16.14 -53.97
N THR A 543 17.88 -15.86 -54.00
CA THR A 543 18.57 -14.71 -53.46
C THR A 543 18.25 -13.48 -54.31
N ASN A 544 18.01 -12.32 -53.69
CA ASN A 544 18.50 -11.08 -54.28
C ASN A 544 18.66 -9.96 -53.22
N LYS A 545 19.83 -9.36 -53.33
CA LYS A 545 20.29 -8.14 -52.66
C LYS A 545 19.67 -6.93 -53.37
N SER A 546 19.37 -5.87 -52.63
CA SER A 546 19.56 -4.50 -53.10
C SER A 546 19.67 -3.47 -51.98
N LYS A 547 20.47 -2.48 -52.24
CA LYS A 547 21.07 -1.42 -51.43
C LYS A 547 20.11 -0.24 -51.09
N PRO A 548 20.58 0.71 -50.25
CA PRO A 548 19.75 1.64 -49.49
C PRO A 548 19.51 2.98 -50.24
N SER A 549 18.43 3.68 -49.92
CA SER A 549 18.22 5.06 -50.29
C SER A 549 18.04 5.97 -49.05
N LYS A 550 18.58 7.16 -49.20
CA LYS A 550 18.80 8.23 -48.23
C LYS A 550 17.52 9.05 -47.91
N PRO A 551 17.60 9.99 -46.95
CA PRO A 551 16.47 10.44 -46.11
C PRO A 551 15.81 11.70 -46.65
N SER A 552 14.56 11.94 -46.25
CA SER A 552 13.89 13.20 -46.49
C SER A 552 12.93 13.60 -45.39
N LYS A 553 13.14 14.85 -44.98
CA LYS A 553 12.26 15.88 -44.41
C LYS A 553 12.06 15.96 -42.87
N ARG A 554 12.74 16.98 -42.34
CA ARG A 554 12.43 17.74 -41.16
C ARG A 554 10.98 18.19 -41.12
N ILE A 555 10.28 17.86 -40.04
CA ILE A 555 9.03 18.52 -39.64
C ILE A 555 9.36 19.53 -38.57
N LYS A 556 9.04 20.80 -38.84
CA LYS A 556 9.12 21.91 -37.89
C LYS A 556 8.18 21.64 -36.71
N VAL A 557 8.71 21.69 -35.52
CA VAL A 557 7.94 21.63 -34.27
C VAL A 557 7.57 23.04 -33.89
N ASP A 558 6.28 23.31 -33.90
CA ASP A 558 5.70 24.56 -33.42
C ASP A 558 5.74 24.57 -31.88
N ARG A 559 6.38 25.59 -31.31
CA ARG A 559 6.52 25.79 -29.87
C ARG A 559 5.32 26.56 -29.34
N SER A 560 4.29 25.82 -28.92
CA SER A 560 3.31 26.36 -27.97
C SER A 560 3.19 25.39 -26.80
N ALA A 561 3.54 25.91 -25.62
CA ALA A 561 3.57 25.17 -24.38
C ALA A 561 2.19 24.66 -23.97
N SER A 562 2.00 23.35 -24.01
CA SER A 562 0.97 22.69 -23.21
C SER A 562 1.48 21.32 -22.82
N THR A 563 1.35 21.00 -21.53
CA THR A 563 1.61 19.69 -20.92
C THR A 563 0.95 18.57 -21.73
N GLY A 564 1.66 18.05 -22.74
CA GLY A 564 1.17 17.04 -23.66
C GLY A 564 1.32 15.65 -23.07
N ILE A 565 0.24 15.07 -22.59
CA ILE A 565 0.16 13.63 -22.35
C ILE A 565 -0.04 12.97 -23.71
N VAL A 566 1.01 12.39 -24.26
CA VAL A 566 0.93 11.60 -25.51
C VAL A 566 0.39 10.21 -25.17
N GLN A 567 -0.77 9.86 -25.73
CA GLN A 567 -1.27 8.48 -25.72
C GLN A 567 -0.49 7.67 -26.74
N VAL A 568 0.21 6.63 -26.30
CA VAL A 568 0.83 5.66 -27.20
C VAL A 568 -0.21 4.60 -27.56
N ALA A 569 -0.56 4.53 -28.83
CA ALA A 569 -1.30 3.41 -29.42
C ALA A 569 -0.49 2.11 -29.29
N SER A 570 -1.18 1.00 -29.10
CA SER A 570 -0.64 -0.32 -28.77
C SER A 570 0.07 -1.05 -29.92
N ASN A 571 0.82 -0.37 -30.76
CA ASN A 571 1.61 -1.02 -31.80
C ASN A 571 2.93 -0.28 -32.05
N SER A 572 3.97 -0.67 -31.31
CA SER A 572 5.34 -0.56 -31.79
C SER A 572 6.20 -1.68 -31.21
N LYS A 573 6.56 -2.62 -32.08
CA LYS A 573 7.63 -3.59 -31.85
C LYS A 573 8.96 -2.85 -31.88
N ASN A 574 9.38 -2.27 -30.78
CA ASN A 574 10.75 -1.79 -30.62
C ASN A 574 11.60 -2.86 -29.92
N LYS A 575 12.58 -3.36 -30.67
CA LYS A 575 13.70 -4.17 -30.20
C LYS A 575 14.51 -3.32 -29.23
N LEU A 576 14.28 -3.43 -27.93
CA LEU A 576 15.15 -2.89 -26.89
C LEU A 576 15.99 -4.00 -26.27
N ASN A 577 17.26 -3.75 -26.37
CA ASN A 577 18.45 -4.44 -25.89
C ASN A 577 18.25 -5.55 -24.83
N ARG A 578 18.76 -6.76 -25.13
CA ARG A 578 18.56 -8.02 -24.38
C ARG A 578 19.43 -8.19 -23.13
N ASN A 579 20.23 -7.20 -22.72
CA ASN A 579 21.17 -7.36 -21.62
C ASN A 579 20.93 -6.35 -20.52
N ARG A 580 20.09 -6.72 -19.52
CA ARG A 580 20.21 -6.14 -18.17
C ARG A 580 19.74 -7.12 -17.10
N PRO A 581 20.38 -7.09 -15.93
CA PRO A 581 20.29 -8.13 -14.94
C PRO A 581 18.92 -8.12 -14.28
N ALA A 582 18.26 -9.27 -14.40
CA ALA A 582 17.31 -9.70 -13.40
C ALA A 582 17.93 -9.53 -12.02
N PHE A 583 17.11 -9.23 -11.01
CA PHE A 583 17.42 -9.28 -9.59
C PHE A 583 18.69 -10.13 -9.33
N LYS A 584 19.80 -9.48 -8.97
CA LYS A 584 21.01 -10.22 -8.67
C LYS A 584 20.76 -11.02 -7.40
N PRO A 585 20.85 -12.35 -7.43
CA PRO A 585 20.80 -13.13 -6.21
C PRO A 585 21.91 -12.63 -5.28
N VAL A 586 21.68 -12.75 -3.98
CA VAL A 586 22.69 -12.47 -2.96
C VAL A 586 23.97 -13.20 -3.38
N SER A 587 25.00 -12.48 -3.79
CA SER A 587 26.30 -13.07 -4.08
C SER A 587 27.00 -13.35 -2.76
N PHE A 588 27.25 -14.62 -2.49
CA PHE A 588 28.01 -15.07 -1.33
C PHE A 588 29.49 -15.14 -1.72
N ASN A 589 30.30 -14.24 -1.17
CA ASN A 589 31.75 -14.43 -1.09
C ASN A 589 32.05 -14.94 0.32
N PRO A 590 32.46 -16.18 0.50
CA PRO A 590 33.03 -16.63 1.76
C PRO A 590 34.37 -15.92 1.94
N ASP A 591 34.49 -15.04 2.92
CA ASP A 591 35.80 -14.61 3.40
C ASP A 591 36.49 -15.86 4.00
N SER A 592 37.62 -16.26 3.45
CA SER A 592 38.27 -17.56 3.64
C SER A 592 38.87 -17.83 5.03
N ASN A 593 38.58 -16.99 6.05
CA ASN A 593 39.19 -17.15 7.40
C ASN A 593 38.24 -16.89 8.58
N SER A 594 36.93 -16.95 8.43
CA SER A 594 36.02 -16.82 9.59
C SER A 594 34.82 -17.73 9.45
N ASP A 595 34.40 -18.38 10.54
CA ASP A 595 33.14 -19.15 10.69
C ASP A 595 31.86 -18.34 10.41
N THR A 596 31.97 -17.11 9.92
CA THR A 596 30.88 -16.18 9.71
C THR A 596 30.72 -15.80 8.24
N LEU A 597 29.64 -16.28 7.66
CA LEU A 597 29.27 -15.93 6.29
C LEU A 597 28.90 -14.45 6.17
N ILE A 598 29.60 -13.70 5.32
CA ILE A 598 29.29 -12.31 4.94
C ILE A 598 28.76 -12.32 3.51
N GLY A 599 27.59 -11.70 3.30
CA GLY A 599 27.01 -11.54 1.97
C GLY A 599 26.98 -10.07 1.55
N THR A 600 27.21 -9.82 0.26
CA THR A 600 27.03 -8.51 -0.37
C THR A 600 25.66 -8.45 -1.03
N ILE A 601 24.88 -7.42 -0.69
CA ILE A 601 23.47 -7.31 -1.09
C ILE A 601 23.26 -5.94 -1.76
N THR A 602 22.64 -5.92 -2.93
CA THR A 602 22.18 -4.69 -3.56
C THR A 602 20.91 -4.21 -2.87
N VAL A 603 20.93 -2.96 -2.41
CA VAL A 603 19.79 -2.29 -1.75
C VAL A 603 18.69 -2.03 -2.77
N ASP A 604 17.45 -2.40 -2.44
CA ASP A 604 16.28 -2.12 -3.25
C ASP A 604 15.56 -0.84 -2.77
N PHE A 605 14.58 -0.37 -3.54
CA PHE A 605 13.75 0.77 -3.17
C PHE A 605 12.97 0.46 -1.88
N ASP A 606 12.77 1.52 -1.07
CA ASP A 606 12.09 1.48 0.24
C ASP A 606 12.79 0.63 1.31
N GLU A 607 14.00 0.12 1.06
CA GLU A 607 14.83 -0.54 2.05
C GLU A 607 15.67 0.47 2.85
N THR A 608 15.87 0.17 4.13
CA THR A 608 16.65 0.99 5.06
C THR A 608 17.58 0.12 5.89
N LEU A 609 18.61 0.72 6.50
CA LEU A 609 19.48 0.00 7.44
C LEU A 609 18.72 -0.71 8.57
N SER A 610 17.58 -0.14 9.01
CA SER A 610 16.74 -0.77 10.04
C SER A 610 16.10 -2.07 9.54
N HIS A 611 15.71 -2.13 8.26
CA HIS A 611 15.20 -3.35 7.65
C HIS A 611 16.28 -4.44 7.61
N TYR A 612 17.48 -4.10 7.17
CA TYR A 612 18.60 -5.04 7.16
C TYR A 612 18.99 -5.51 8.55
N ALA A 613 18.97 -4.62 9.53
CA ALA A 613 19.21 -4.95 10.94
C ALA A 613 18.20 -5.98 11.45
N GLU A 614 16.92 -5.79 11.17
CA GLU A 614 15.85 -6.70 11.56
C GLU A 614 15.97 -8.06 10.86
N TRP A 615 16.19 -8.06 9.53
CA TRP A 615 16.25 -9.29 8.75
C TRP A 615 17.48 -10.13 9.06
N SER A 616 18.63 -9.48 9.35
CA SER A 616 19.90 -10.14 9.69
C SER A 616 20.08 -10.39 11.18
N LEU A 617 19.20 -9.88 12.05
CA LEU A 617 19.31 -9.88 13.51
C LEU A 617 20.60 -9.18 14.02
N GLN A 618 21.09 -8.20 13.25
CA GLN A 618 22.22 -7.34 13.61
C GLN A 618 21.74 -5.99 14.14
N SER A 619 22.60 -5.26 14.87
CA SER A 619 22.30 -3.88 15.20
C SER A 619 22.61 -2.94 14.03
N VAL A 620 21.87 -1.82 13.94
CA VAL A 620 22.16 -0.75 12.94
C VAL A 620 23.59 -0.22 13.10
N LYS A 621 24.12 -0.20 14.35
CA LYS A 621 25.50 0.22 14.64
C LYS A 621 26.52 -0.73 14.02
N GLU A 622 26.31 -2.03 14.10
CA GLU A 622 27.16 -3.04 13.47
C GLU A 622 27.15 -2.92 11.95
N LEU A 623 25.95 -2.80 11.35
CA LEU A 623 25.82 -2.62 9.90
C LEU A 623 26.54 -1.35 9.41
N ARG A 624 26.40 -0.24 10.14
CA ARG A 624 27.14 1.01 9.79
C ARG A 624 28.64 0.83 9.84
N ARG A 625 29.14 0.22 10.91
CA ARG A 625 30.60 -0.04 11.07
C ARG A 625 31.12 -0.91 9.92
N MET A 626 30.42 -2.02 9.62
CA MET A 626 30.81 -2.96 8.58
C MET A 626 30.82 -2.35 7.16
N ASN A 627 29.94 -1.36 6.94
CA ASN A 627 29.81 -0.66 5.66
C ASN A 627 30.46 0.73 5.64
N ARG A 628 31.27 1.07 6.64
CA ARG A 628 31.97 2.36 6.76
C ARG A 628 31.03 3.58 6.68
N LEU A 629 29.78 3.42 7.15
CA LEU A 629 28.77 4.48 7.14
C LEU A 629 28.88 5.34 8.41
N GLY A 630 28.95 6.66 8.25
CA GLY A 630 28.97 7.62 9.35
C GLY A 630 27.71 7.58 10.23
N LYS A 631 27.71 8.27 11.39
CA LYS A 631 26.58 8.33 12.35
C LYS A 631 25.25 8.73 11.70
N ARG A 632 25.25 9.56 10.67
CA ARG A 632 24.07 10.02 9.92
C ARG A 632 23.93 9.37 8.55
N GLY A 633 24.89 8.53 8.12
CA GLY A 633 24.88 7.85 6.84
C GLY A 633 23.69 6.89 6.72
N GLY A 634 23.00 6.97 5.60
CA GLY A 634 21.94 6.03 5.18
C GLY A 634 22.46 5.12 4.07
N ILE A 635 21.59 4.28 3.55
CA ILE A 635 21.79 3.49 2.34
C ILE A 635 20.82 3.95 1.26
N SER A 636 21.22 3.75 0.03
CA SER A 636 20.44 4.16 -1.14
C SER A 636 20.15 2.96 -2.04
N ALA A 637 19.03 2.95 -2.72
CA ALA A 637 18.74 1.90 -3.71
C ALA A 637 19.86 1.82 -4.77
N ASN A 638 20.15 0.61 -5.23
CA ASN A 638 21.25 0.23 -6.13
C ASN A 638 22.67 0.32 -5.51
N GLU A 639 22.81 0.82 -4.27
CA GLU A 639 24.07 0.65 -3.52
C GLU A 639 24.21 -0.81 -3.05
N THR A 640 25.44 -1.25 -2.83
CA THR A 640 25.72 -2.56 -2.24
C THR A 640 26.11 -2.42 -0.78
N ILE A 641 25.55 -3.27 0.07
CA ILE A 641 25.93 -3.35 1.48
C ILE A 641 26.37 -4.76 1.87
N ARG A 642 27.29 -4.82 2.82
CA ARG A 642 27.75 -6.07 3.44
C ARG A 642 26.89 -6.38 4.65
N VAL A 643 26.46 -7.64 4.77
CA VAL A 643 25.62 -8.16 5.86
C VAL A 643 26.23 -9.44 6.41
N LYS A 644 26.37 -9.54 7.72
CA LYS A 644 26.90 -10.73 8.39
C LYS A 644 25.76 -11.68 8.77
N PHE A 645 25.90 -12.96 8.46
CA PHE A 645 24.91 -14.00 8.71
C PHE A 645 25.28 -14.92 9.90
N SER A 646 25.70 -14.34 11.04
CA SER A 646 26.02 -15.12 12.25
C SER A 646 24.76 -15.52 13.04
N LYS A 647 23.70 -14.71 13.02
CA LYS A 647 22.48 -14.90 13.81
C LYS A 647 21.28 -15.39 13.00
N THR A 648 21.36 -15.36 11.67
CA THR A 648 20.30 -15.81 10.79
C THR A 648 20.92 -16.49 9.56
N ARG A 649 20.18 -17.39 8.94
CA ARG A 649 20.59 -18.00 7.66
C ARG A 649 20.23 -17.09 6.49
N PRO A 650 21.03 -17.04 5.40
CA PRO A 650 20.76 -16.22 4.21
C PRO A 650 19.36 -16.41 3.63
N ASN A 651 18.89 -17.66 3.54
CA ASN A 651 17.56 -17.96 3.02
C ASN A 651 16.41 -17.42 3.89
N LYS A 652 16.63 -17.30 5.23
CA LYS A 652 15.65 -16.72 6.14
C LYS A 652 15.64 -15.19 6.06
N PHE A 653 16.81 -14.60 5.86
CA PHE A 653 16.94 -13.17 5.57
C PHE A 653 16.17 -12.82 4.27
N GLU A 654 16.44 -13.58 3.19
CA GLU A 654 15.78 -13.34 1.90
C GLU A 654 14.27 -13.58 1.98
N GLU A 655 13.79 -14.59 2.71
CA GLU A 655 12.36 -14.80 2.96
C GLU A 655 11.72 -13.54 3.58
N LYS A 656 12.32 -12.96 4.63
CA LYS A 656 11.80 -11.74 5.29
C LYS A 656 11.84 -10.52 4.36
N ARG A 657 12.91 -10.39 3.56
CA ARG A 657 13.03 -9.33 2.57
C ARG A 657 11.92 -9.41 1.53
N GLN A 658 11.68 -10.60 0.99
CA GLN A 658 10.60 -10.83 0.01
C GLN A 658 9.21 -10.63 0.64
N GLU A 659 9.00 -11.06 1.87
CA GLU A 659 7.76 -10.79 2.63
C GLU A 659 7.51 -9.29 2.78
N TYR A 660 8.55 -8.49 3.01
CA TYR A 660 8.43 -7.03 3.11
C TYR A 660 7.96 -6.40 1.80
N HIS A 661 8.62 -6.71 0.68
CA HIS A 661 8.23 -6.19 -0.63
C HIS A 661 6.85 -6.68 -1.06
N LYS A 662 6.55 -7.95 -0.81
CA LYS A 662 5.24 -8.53 -1.07
C LYS A 662 4.14 -7.82 -0.29
N ALA A 663 4.38 -7.53 0.99
CA ALA A 663 3.43 -6.83 1.84
C ALA A 663 3.09 -5.42 1.30
N ILE A 664 4.10 -4.68 0.83
CA ILE A 664 3.91 -3.35 0.22
C ILE A 664 3.08 -3.46 -1.06
N GLN A 665 3.45 -4.39 -1.95
CA GLN A 665 2.79 -4.58 -3.23
C GLN A 665 1.33 -5.04 -3.07
N GLU A 666 1.05 -5.98 -2.17
CA GLU A 666 -0.31 -6.42 -1.89
C GLU A 666 -1.19 -5.29 -1.36
N ASP A 667 -0.68 -4.54 -0.39
CA ASP A 667 -1.42 -3.40 0.17
C ASP A 667 -1.74 -2.37 -0.90
N PHE A 668 -0.76 -2.08 -1.77
CA PHE A 668 -0.95 -1.14 -2.87
C PHE A 668 -1.97 -1.65 -3.89
N PHE A 669 -1.77 -2.84 -4.45
CA PHE A 669 -2.64 -3.40 -5.48
C PHE A 669 -4.01 -3.86 -4.98
N ASN A 670 -4.23 -3.96 -3.67
CA ASN A 670 -5.56 -4.15 -3.09
C ASN A 670 -6.42 -2.88 -3.17
N ASN A 671 -5.79 -1.71 -3.16
CA ASN A 671 -6.47 -0.42 -3.12
C ASN A 671 -6.40 0.34 -4.44
N PHE A 672 -5.39 0.05 -5.28
CA PHE A 672 -5.14 0.76 -6.53
C PHE A 672 -4.96 -0.21 -7.71
N GLU A 673 -5.26 0.26 -8.90
CA GLU A 673 -4.92 -0.40 -10.16
C GLU A 673 -4.20 0.57 -11.09
N ILE A 674 -3.39 0.04 -12.02
CA ILE A 674 -2.74 0.84 -13.05
C ILE A 674 -3.72 0.99 -14.20
N SER A 675 -4.20 2.21 -14.44
CA SER A 675 -5.19 2.51 -15.47
C SER A 675 -4.56 2.68 -16.86
N LYS A 676 -3.34 3.23 -16.92
CA LYS A 676 -2.55 3.40 -18.15
C LYS A 676 -1.08 3.63 -17.82
N LEU A 677 -0.22 3.48 -18.84
CA LEU A 677 1.16 3.93 -18.82
C LEU A 677 1.25 5.25 -19.61
N ALA A 678 1.92 6.24 -19.04
CA ALA A 678 2.20 7.51 -19.69
C ALA A 678 3.71 7.61 -19.95
N ILE A 679 4.12 8.14 -21.08
CA ILE A 679 5.51 8.54 -21.33
C ILE A 679 5.59 10.03 -21.08
N ARG A 680 6.60 10.46 -20.34
CA ARG A 680 6.84 11.85 -19.99
C ARG A 680 8.33 12.14 -20.04
N SER A 681 8.69 13.31 -20.52
CA SER A 681 10.05 13.84 -20.40
C SER A 681 10.21 14.60 -19.06
N VAL A 682 11.37 14.46 -18.44
CA VAL A 682 11.73 15.17 -17.19
C VAL A 682 11.95 16.64 -17.50
N GLU A 683 11.32 17.53 -16.74
CA GLU A 683 11.44 18.98 -16.91
C GLU A 683 12.62 19.54 -16.09
N LYS A 684 13.11 20.75 -16.48
CA LYS A 684 14.22 21.42 -15.76
C LYS A 684 13.80 21.74 -14.32
N GLY A 685 14.59 21.25 -13.37
CA GLY A 685 14.37 21.47 -11.93
C GLY A 685 13.37 20.50 -11.28
N GLU A 686 12.79 19.54 -12.02
CA GLU A 686 11.94 18.52 -11.45
C GLU A 686 12.73 17.48 -10.68
N THR A 687 12.16 17.06 -9.57
CA THR A 687 12.69 15.98 -8.75
C THR A 687 11.81 14.74 -8.84
N LEU A 688 12.38 13.56 -8.65
CA LEU A 688 11.59 12.32 -8.53
C LEU A 688 10.53 12.38 -7.45
N TRP A 689 10.81 13.10 -6.38
CA TRP A 689 9.86 13.30 -5.29
C TRP A 689 8.61 14.06 -5.77
N GLU A 690 8.78 15.13 -6.55
CA GLU A 690 7.68 15.90 -7.14
C GLU A 690 6.89 15.05 -8.13
N ILE A 691 7.58 14.33 -9.02
CA ILE A 691 6.94 13.43 -9.98
C ILE A 691 6.10 12.37 -9.24
N CYS A 692 6.65 11.73 -8.22
CA CYS A 692 5.97 10.67 -7.48
C CYS A 692 4.86 11.20 -6.55
N ASN A 693 5.09 12.28 -5.82
CA ASN A 693 4.18 12.69 -4.74
C ASN A 693 3.24 13.83 -5.12
N GLU A 694 3.65 14.76 -5.98
CA GLU A 694 2.81 15.90 -6.32
C GLU A 694 2.08 15.73 -7.65
N ILE A 695 2.73 15.16 -8.66
CA ILE A 695 2.17 15.06 -10.00
C ILE A 695 1.33 13.78 -10.18
N TYR A 696 1.86 12.62 -9.81
CA TYR A 696 1.22 11.32 -10.07
C TYR A 696 0.73 10.58 -8.84
N THR A 697 1.18 10.96 -7.65
CA THR A 697 0.81 10.34 -6.37
C THR A 697 1.04 8.82 -6.37
N ILE A 698 2.22 8.39 -6.82
CA ILE A 698 2.63 6.98 -6.93
C ILE A 698 3.86 6.69 -6.06
N PRO A 699 4.01 5.46 -5.53
CA PRO A 699 5.22 5.10 -4.80
C PRO A 699 6.42 4.97 -5.75
N LEU A 700 7.60 5.33 -5.23
CA LEU A 700 8.85 5.32 -6.00
C LEU A 700 9.21 3.93 -6.53
N TRP A 701 8.97 2.85 -5.75
CA TRP A 701 9.19 1.48 -6.20
C TRP A 701 8.37 1.14 -7.45
N LEU A 702 7.15 1.69 -7.56
CA LEU A 702 6.29 1.45 -8.72
C LEU A 702 6.83 2.17 -9.97
N LEU A 703 7.26 3.45 -9.83
CA LEU A 703 7.90 4.18 -10.92
C LEU A 703 9.17 3.46 -11.40
N SER A 704 10.00 3.02 -10.45
CA SER A 704 11.24 2.30 -10.74
C SER A 704 11.00 0.98 -11.48
N SER A 705 9.96 0.22 -11.13
CA SER A 705 9.67 -1.06 -11.77
C SER A 705 9.36 -0.95 -13.27
N TYR A 706 8.94 0.23 -13.73
CA TYR A 706 8.67 0.52 -15.15
C TYR A 706 9.85 1.19 -15.88
N ASN A 707 10.91 1.56 -15.15
CA ASN A 707 12.08 2.26 -15.69
C ASN A 707 13.39 1.54 -15.24
N THR A 708 13.39 0.22 -15.32
CA THR A 708 14.52 -0.62 -14.86
C THR A 708 15.81 -0.45 -15.68
N ASP A 709 15.72 0.12 -16.87
CA ASP A 709 16.81 0.46 -17.77
C ASP A 709 17.49 1.79 -17.45
N LYS A 710 16.94 2.55 -16.50
CA LYS A 710 17.36 3.91 -16.16
C LYS A 710 17.88 4.02 -14.74
N ASN A 711 18.83 4.92 -14.55
CA ASN A 711 19.17 5.36 -13.20
C ASN A 711 18.16 6.43 -12.76
N ILE A 712 17.05 6.00 -12.16
CA ILE A 712 15.97 6.88 -11.76
C ILE A 712 16.43 8.03 -10.83
N ARG A 713 17.55 7.89 -10.14
CA ARG A 713 18.06 8.94 -9.23
C ARG A 713 18.85 10.05 -9.93
N SER A 714 19.32 9.80 -11.13
CA SER A 714 20.09 10.76 -11.94
C SER A 714 19.47 10.89 -13.32
N LEU A 715 18.18 11.23 -13.37
CA LEU A 715 17.50 11.52 -14.63
C LEU A 715 17.93 12.85 -15.18
N SER A 716 18.19 12.89 -16.49
CA SER A 716 18.54 14.12 -17.22
C SER A 716 17.29 14.87 -17.66
N VAL A 717 17.41 16.19 -17.81
CA VAL A 717 16.34 17.01 -18.40
C VAL A 717 16.06 16.53 -19.82
N GLY A 718 14.78 16.36 -20.16
CA GLY A 718 14.36 15.81 -21.44
C GLY A 718 14.32 14.27 -21.50
N GLU A 719 14.85 13.56 -20.51
CA GLU A 719 14.87 12.11 -20.50
C GLU A 719 13.44 11.55 -20.40
N PRO A 720 13.04 10.64 -21.30
CA PRO A 720 11.69 10.04 -21.27
C PRO A 720 11.61 8.99 -20.17
N ILE A 721 10.61 9.08 -19.30
CA ILE A 721 10.27 8.09 -18.29
C ILE A 721 8.87 7.52 -18.49
N VAL A 722 8.69 6.25 -18.17
CA VAL A 722 7.38 5.59 -18.16
C VAL A 722 6.74 5.76 -16.79
N VAL A 723 5.61 6.43 -16.73
CA VAL A 723 4.89 6.70 -15.48
C VAL A 723 3.60 5.89 -15.42
N PRO A 724 3.44 4.94 -14.49
CA PRO A 724 2.18 4.25 -14.26
C PRO A 724 1.16 5.20 -13.63
N VAL A 725 0.06 5.44 -14.33
CA VAL A 725 -1.07 6.22 -13.81
C VAL A 725 -2.01 5.29 -13.07
N ILE A 726 -2.20 5.55 -11.77
CA ILE A 726 -3.01 4.71 -10.89
C ILE A 726 -4.42 5.24 -10.70
N THR A 727 -5.34 4.33 -10.42
CA THR A 727 -6.71 4.65 -10.00
C THR A 727 -7.06 3.84 -8.74
N PRO A 728 -7.78 4.42 -7.77
CA PRO A 728 -8.36 3.65 -6.68
C PRO A 728 -9.28 2.55 -7.23
N LYS A 729 -9.21 1.36 -6.66
CA LYS A 729 -10.17 0.29 -6.94
C LYS A 729 -11.50 0.61 -6.28
N ASP A 730 -12.58 0.41 -6.99
CA ASP A 730 -13.90 0.44 -6.40
C ASP A 730 -14.06 -0.79 -5.47
N LYS A 731 -14.28 -0.55 -4.19
CA LYS A 731 -14.47 -1.63 -3.20
C LYS A 731 -15.87 -2.25 -3.28
N ASN A 732 -16.76 -1.67 -4.08
CA ASN A 732 -18.16 -2.06 -4.26
C ASN A 732 -18.45 -2.62 -5.66
N ALA A 733 -17.44 -3.09 -6.42
CA ALA A 733 -17.60 -3.75 -7.71
C ALA A 733 -17.33 -5.26 -7.64
#